data_ce9ec94226cdc2b1f47470dfcca44c19
#
_entry.id   ce9ec94226cdc2b1f47470dfcca44c19
#
_cell.length_a   1.000
_cell.length_b   1.000
_cell.length_c   1.000
_cell.angle_alpha   90.00
_cell.angle_beta   90.00
_cell.angle_gamma   90.00
#
_symmetry.space_group_name_H-M   'P 1'
#
loop_
_entity.id
_entity.type
_entity.pdbx_description
1 polymer ?
#
loop_
_entity_poly.entity_id
_entity_poly.type
_entity_poly.pdbx_seq_one_letter_code
_entity_poly.pdbx_strand_id
1 'polypeptide(L)'
;MKEEILPYLDDIRKIINDSLLPVIFNKIDDQIRFVKNCEDILKNYANKLRNSLREVDSNKLKSDYHNDFYSIIQTKCLEKETKNFDSQFSLFIEKINSFLLTIKEDIIRTQDEERFIINENDGVFLRTLKRLKSISFAISKVPLSSANFFRKIFKKPVIAKQRWPHKIPLRNLTSFFLRDLFSLFVIEISNEINRNISKTSLSVWKIDEEIGDFNFGNEVPTIDFNESISGLENLKTDLSQLGDKAFEEKVQGFEDAYKKVGTIELSHRKFNNNKVEKEHNNLNEKYEVLNKNWSNTFFALFEDWRMNKELYILREKIHTDYREILFKSNDIVENKIKPKLNEIKEFLNESAQKFNTFSGNDIEAKELLNSEKVRIFENLTENIILSTSELILAQDIPDLIDIIEYKVNKGIKSLPDKRAIVKMSSYDQGIKDSELDYISPNEIITYSAVSGFIKSCKDIKNGLMLDLEEMQKGLKDVDQIADFNIESAISMYRTEEVSESPVGIAAEGIKRAKLKTESIENKVDEIELKIKKDLKEAVQKINDQLIELTQSENIFDIKLKIVKSKALQRTEELKEKTFKAVKNFIPVLITLIKKAFDNSKHFFQYFRSKFGLLPPPKGISSEVSDFLAATEKAISRLPFVYQRLFKIEPLEDERFFEGRKKELKEISSAFNNWEHKKFAPVIVFGEKGSGITTLLNFFFGELNLGYTIKRTSVKSKIHSERKFIDFFKNILNSNSLETYYDIIDYLNNDARQIIVLENLQNLFLKKVGGFTCLKMLFEIISKTNKNVFWIITSNLYAWEYLGKVMDVSDYFGYQVKLGQLDNQQMIDIILRRHRISGYNLHFEREDSELVKRKYKKLSEKEMQNILIEDYFSDLNKFAKSNISLALLYWMRSTKEVSSDSITLSSVNEVTTSFLDVINQEKIFVLYLLLLHDGLSEDDVALIYNKSPNEMRLVLLTLYDDGIIIKREDLFIINPLLYRQIIFLLQSKNIIH
;
A
#
# COMPACT_ATOMS: atom_id res chain seq x y z
N MET A 1 3.88 59.54 47.76
CA MET A 1 3.94 58.24 47.04
C MET A 1 3.10 58.26 45.73
N LYS A 2 1.79 58.54 45.85
CA LYS A 2 0.98 58.68 44.55
C LYS A 2 1.52 59.84 43.71
N GLU A 3 1.89 61.00 44.29
CA GLU A 3 2.42 62.15 43.54
C GLU A 3 3.75 61.93 42.84
N GLU A 4 4.57 60.99 43.26
CA GLU A 4 5.87 60.68 42.61
C GLU A 4 5.77 59.66 41.47
N ILE A 5 4.76 58.82 41.47
CA ILE A 5 4.58 57.72 40.50
C ILE A 5 3.50 58.03 39.47
N LEU A 6 2.45 58.80 39.86
CA LEU A 6 1.33 59.18 38.96
C LEU A 6 1.77 59.68 37.59
N PRO A 7 2.75 60.59 37.47
CA PRO A 7 3.18 61.07 36.16
C PRO A 7 3.71 59.94 35.25
N TYR A 8 4.42 58.99 35.80
CA TYR A 8 4.94 57.85 35.01
C TYR A 8 3.82 56.87 34.62
N LEU A 9 2.79 56.69 35.45
CA LEU A 9 1.63 55.83 35.11
C LEU A 9 0.81 56.43 33.98
N ASP A 10 0.61 57.72 33.95
CA ASP A 10 -0.06 58.43 32.88
C ASP A 10 0.74 58.36 31.56
N ASP A 11 2.06 58.53 31.63
CA ASP A 11 2.96 58.36 30.48
C ASP A 11 2.94 56.93 29.94
N ILE A 12 2.89 55.92 30.84
CA ILE A 12 2.76 54.52 30.45
C ILE A 12 1.44 54.27 29.72
N ARG A 13 0.32 54.79 30.29
CA ARG A 13 -1.01 54.69 29.66
C ARG A 13 -1.03 55.35 28.28
N LYS A 14 -0.38 56.49 28.15
CA LYS A 14 -0.21 57.18 26.87
C LYS A 14 0.63 56.37 25.87
N ILE A 15 1.72 55.76 26.30
CA ILE A 15 2.54 54.90 25.43
C ILE A 15 1.75 53.68 24.97
N ILE A 16 0.91 53.06 25.82
CA ILE A 16 0.02 51.96 25.42
C ILE A 16 -0.97 52.41 24.36
N ASN A 17 -1.70 53.47 24.64
CA ASN A 17 -2.77 53.96 23.77
C ASN A 17 -2.24 54.56 22.44
N ASP A 18 -1.18 55.33 22.51
CA ASP A 18 -0.69 56.09 21.35
C ASP A 18 0.35 55.32 20.52
N SER A 19 0.93 54.24 21.06
CA SER A 19 2.01 53.53 20.36
C SER A 19 1.80 52.01 20.23
N LEU A 20 1.31 51.30 21.29
CA LEU A 20 1.14 49.86 21.26
C LEU A 20 -0.16 49.45 20.57
N LEU A 21 -1.31 49.95 21.05
CA LEU A 21 -2.61 49.61 20.50
C LEU A 21 -2.74 49.90 19.01
N PRO A 22 -2.25 51.06 18.49
CA PRO A 22 -2.28 51.33 17.05
C PRO A 22 -1.49 50.32 16.21
N VAL A 23 -0.32 49.85 16.69
CA VAL A 23 0.50 48.80 16.00
C VAL A 23 -0.29 47.50 15.94
N ILE A 24 -0.92 47.11 17.03
CA ILE A 24 -1.74 45.92 17.17
C ILE A 24 -2.97 46.00 16.28
N PHE A 25 -3.72 47.11 16.35
CA PHE A 25 -4.91 47.31 15.53
C PHE A 25 -4.59 47.33 14.04
N ASN A 26 -3.49 47.95 13.64
CA ASN A 26 -3.03 47.92 12.27
C ASN A 26 -2.76 46.45 11.82
N LYS A 27 -2.20 45.62 12.67
CA LYS A 27 -1.99 44.20 12.36
C LYS A 27 -3.29 43.43 12.21
N ILE A 28 -4.28 43.68 13.08
CA ILE A 28 -5.61 43.09 12.96
C ILE A 28 -6.30 43.56 11.67
N ASP A 29 -6.17 44.86 11.32
CA ASP A 29 -6.73 45.44 10.08
C ASP A 29 -6.05 44.82 8.83
N ASP A 30 -4.76 44.55 8.89
CA ASP A 30 -4.04 43.84 7.83
C ASP A 30 -4.59 42.43 7.65
N GLN A 31 -4.87 41.72 8.75
CA GLN A 31 -5.49 40.41 8.72
C GLN A 31 -6.93 40.44 8.18
N ILE A 32 -7.74 41.41 8.59
CA ILE A 32 -9.10 41.61 8.04
C ILE A 32 -9.03 41.88 6.54
N ARG A 33 -8.09 42.70 6.06
CA ARG A 33 -7.89 42.97 4.64
C ARG A 33 -7.49 41.71 3.90
N PHE A 34 -6.63 40.88 4.49
CA PHE A 34 -6.24 39.58 3.90
C PHE A 34 -7.46 38.69 3.70
N VAL A 35 -8.30 38.50 4.75
CA VAL A 35 -9.50 37.66 4.66
C VAL A 35 -10.49 38.22 3.62
N LYS A 36 -10.72 39.54 3.58
CA LYS A 36 -11.58 40.19 2.57
C LYS A 36 -11.04 40.01 1.15
N ASN A 37 -9.73 40.12 0.93
CA ASN A 37 -9.11 39.90 -0.37
C ASN A 37 -9.29 38.47 -0.83
N CYS A 38 -9.14 37.45 0.06
CA CYS A 38 -9.43 36.06 -0.26
C CYS A 38 -10.90 35.86 -0.67
N GLU A 39 -11.81 36.46 0.10
CA GLU A 39 -13.25 36.39 -0.19
C GLU A 39 -13.61 37.00 -1.54
N ASP A 40 -13.07 38.19 -1.85
CA ASP A 40 -13.33 38.89 -3.11
C ASP A 40 -12.81 38.10 -4.33
N ILE A 41 -11.62 37.52 -4.22
CA ILE A 41 -11.04 36.67 -5.28
C ILE A 41 -11.92 35.46 -5.52
N LEU A 42 -12.29 34.74 -4.46
CA LEU A 42 -13.13 33.54 -4.55
C LEU A 42 -14.52 33.87 -5.11
N LYS A 43 -15.16 34.95 -4.66
CA LYS A 43 -16.47 35.44 -5.17
C LYS A 43 -16.38 35.78 -6.65
N ASN A 44 -15.29 36.41 -7.10
CA ASN A 44 -15.11 36.79 -8.50
C ASN A 44 -15.02 35.54 -9.39
N TYR A 45 -14.24 34.52 -9.00
CA TYR A 45 -14.17 33.25 -9.72
C TYR A 45 -15.50 32.48 -9.69
N ALA A 46 -16.16 32.41 -8.55
CA ALA A 46 -17.46 31.75 -8.41
C ALA A 46 -18.51 32.40 -9.33
N ASN A 47 -18.52 33.74 -9.43
CA ASN A 47 -19.40 34.46 -10.36
C ASN A 47 -19.04 34.22 -11.82
N LYS A 48 -17.75 34.15 -12.19
CA LYS A 48 -17.32 33.78 -13.55
C LYS A 48 -17.76 32.36 -13.91
N LEU A 49 -17.63 31.38 -12.99
CA LEU A 49 -18.12 30.01 -13.19
C LEU A 49 -19.64 29.96 -13.37
N ARG A 50 -20.39 30.71 -12.56
CA ARG A 50 -21.86 30.79 -12.68
C ARG A 50 -22.30 31.36 -14.03
N ASN A 51 -21.57 32.29 -14.59
CA ASN A 51 -21.86 32.94 -15.86
C ASN A 51 -21.26 32.22 -17.06
N SER A 52 -20.55 31.14 -16.90
CA SER A 52 -20.00 30.33 -18.01
C SER A 52 -21.15 29.67 -18.78
N LEU A 53 -21.19 29.88 -20.11
CA LEU A 53 -22.27 29.40 -20.99
C LEU A 53 -21.94 28.03 -21.61
N ARG A 54 -20.71 27.56 -21.49
CA ARG A 54 -20.20 26.30 -22.08
C ARG A 54 -19.28 25.56 -21.12
N GLU A 55 -19.31 24.24 -21.16
CA GLU A 55 -18.45 23.37 -20.37
C GLU A 55 -16.94 23.62 -20.63
N VAL A 56 -16.56 23.86 -21.88
CA VAL A 56 -15.17 24.17 -22.27
C VAL A 56 -14.69 25.47 -21.63
N ASP A 57 -15.55 26.49 -21.55
CA ASP A 57 -15.23 27.76 -20.92
C ASP A 57 -15.09 27.59 -19.39
N SER A 58 -15.89 26.71 -18.79
CA SER A 58 -15.81 26.38 -17.36
C SER A 58 -14.47 25.70 -17.02
N ASN A 59 -14.03 24.74 -17.82
CA ASN A 59 -12.74 24.04 -17.60
C ASN A 59 -11.54 24.96 -17.78
N LYS A 60 -11.58 25.89 -18.74
CA LYS A 60 -10.55 26.92 -18.92
C LYS A 60 -10.49 27.86 -17.72
N LEU A 61 -11.65 28.31 -17.22
CA LEU A 61 -11.74 29.16 -16.03
C LEU A 61 -11.19 28.46 -14.78
N LYS A 62 -11.40 27.13 -14.62
CA LYS A 62 -10.79 26.36 -13.52
C LYS A 62 -9.27 26.35 -13.60
N SER A 63 -8.72 26.17 -14.80
CA SER A 63 -7.27 26.23 -15.02
C SER A 63 -6.70 27.61 -14.72
N ASP A 64 -7.35 28.68 -15.22
CA ASP A 64 -6.94 30.06 -14.96
C ASP A 64 -7.04 30.41 -13.47
N TYR A 65 -8.11 29.96 -12.80
CA TYR A 65 -8.28 30.09 -11.35
C TYR A 65 -7.14 29.43 -10.57
N HIS A 66 -6.82 28.19 -10.90
CA HIS A 66 -5.75 27.47 -10.23
C HIS A 66 -4.41 28.21 -10.33
N ASN A 67 -4.05 28.69 -11.51
CA ASN A 67 -2.80 29.41 -11.74
C ASN A 67 -2.77 30.78 -11.06
N ASP A 68 -3.82 31.57 -11.16
CA ASP A 68 -3.88 32.95 -10.65
C ASP A 68 -4.06 33.00 -9.12
N PHE A 69 -4.93 32.16 -8.56
CA PHE A 69 -5.26 32.18 -7.14
C PHE A 69 -4.03 31.92 -6.28
N TYR A 70 -3.29 30.87 -6.59
CA TYR A 70 -2.08 30.53 -5.83
C TYR A 70 -0.95 31.52 -6.01
N SER A 71 -0.79 32.09 -7.21
CA SER A 71 0.22 33.14 -7.41
C SER A 71 -0.07 34.40 -6.62
N ILE A 72 -1.33 34.76 -6.46
CA ILE A 72 -1.76 35.96 -5.73
C ILE A 72 -1.69 35.76 -4.22
N ILE A 73 -2.15 34.62 -3.69
CA ILE A 73 -2.09 34.35 -2.26
C ILE A 73 -0.65 34.18 -1.76
N GLN A 74 0.19 33.46 -2.47
CA GLN A 74 1.59 33.25 -2.09
C GLN A 74 2.42 34.52 -2.17
N THR A 75 2.31 35.30 -3.25
CA THR A 75 3.25 36.41 -3.52
C THR A 75 2.83 37.72 -2.90
N LYS A 76 1.53 38.02 -2.81
CA LYS A 76 1.04 39.33 -2.38
C LYS A 76 0.65 39.40 -0.90
N CYS A 77 0.20 38.34 -0.28
CA CYS A 77 -0.39 38.41 1.05
C CYS A 77 0.56 37.91 2.16
N LEU A 78 1.34 36.86 1.94
CA LEU A 78 2.12 36.22 3.00
C LEU A 78 3.55 36.76 3.17
N GLU A 79 4.24 37.07 2.09
CA GLU A 79 5.64 37.55 2.18
C GLU A 79 5.77 39.01 2.61
N LYS A 80 4.81 39.84 2.27
CA LYS A 80 4.89 41.30 2.52
C LYS A 80 4.60 41.68 3.97
N GLU A 81 3.77 40.91 4.66
CA GLU A 81 3.32 41.20 6.03
C GLU A 81 4.36 40.89 7.10
N THR A 82 5.32 39.98 6.87
CA THR A 82 6.29 39.53 7.89
C THR A 82 7.28 40.58 8.28
N LYS A 83 7.77 41.32 7.31
CA LYS A 83 8.85 42.30 7.52
C LYS A 83 8.41 43.55 8.25
N ASN A 84 7.15 43.95 8.10
CA ASN A 84 6.64 45.17 8.69
C ASN A 84 6.32 45.07 10.18
N PHE A 85 5.81 43.92 10.66
CA PHE A 85 5.42 43.78 12.06
C PHE A 85 6.66 43.72 12.99
N ASP A 86 7.67 42.95 12.63
CA ASP A 86 8.93 42.84 13.38
C ASP A 86 9.59 44.23 13.52
N SER A 87 9.58 45.04 12.46
CA SER A 87 10.17 46.38 12.48
C SER A 87 9.34 47.37 13.34
N GLN A 88 8.04 47.34 13.25
CA GLN A 88 7.15 48.20 14.06
C GLN A 88 7.22 47.83 15.53
N PHE A 89 7.28 46.53 15.86
CA PHE A 89 7.43 46.12 17.25
C PHE A 89 8.81 46.43 17.82
N SER A 90 9.87 46.34 17.04
CA SER A 90 11.21 46.76 17.45
C SER A 90 11.25 48.26 17.76
N LEU A 91 10.63 49.09 16.92
CA LEU A 91 10.49 50.53 17.19
C LEU A 91 9.72 50.82 18.48
N PHE A 92 8.68 50.04 18.78
CA PHE A 92 7.92 50.15 20.02
C PHE A 92 8.78 49.78 21.22
N ILE A 93 9.58 48.73 21.19
CA ILE A 93 10.53 48.34 22.24
C ILE A 93 11.57 49.42 22.46
N GLU A 94 12.06 50.03 21.39
CA GLU A 94 13.01 51.20 21.49
C GLU A 94 12.35 52.37 22.20
N LYS A 95 11.09 52.72 21.90
CA LYS A 95 10.34 53.77 22.61
C LYS A 95 10.20 53.46 24.11
N ILE A 96 9.89 52.20 24.47
CA ILE A 96 9.81 51.81 25.90
C ILE A 96 11.19 51.96 26.56
N ASN A 97 12.25 51.48 25.92
CA ASN A 97 13.56 51.60 26.48
C ASN A 97 13.98 53.09 26.64
N SER A 98 13.64 53.94 25.69
CA SER A 98 13.89 55.38 25.78
C SER A 98 13.06 56.03 26.92
N PHE A 99 11.83 55.64 27.09
CA PHE A 99 10.97 56.08 28.21
C PHE A 99 11.54 55.60 29.56
N LEU A 100 11.98 54.37 29.69
CA LEU A 100 12.59 53.83 30.90
C LEU A 100 13.87 54.60 31.29
N LEU A 101 14.60 55.15 30.33
CA LEU A 101 15.79 56.02 30.60
C LEU A 101 15.38 57.38 31.21
N THR A 102 14.15 57.86 30.98
CA THR A 102 13.63 59.11 31.60
C THR A 102 13.28 58.93 33.05
N ILE A 103 13.02 57.71 33.51
CA ILE A 103 12.69 57.38 34.88
C ILE A 103 13.92 57.44 35.75
N LYS A 104 13.81 58.02 36.92
CA LYS A 104 14.90 58.08 37.92
C LYS A 104 15.33 56.62 38.22
N GLU A 105 16.65 56.46 38.34
CA GLU A 105 17.22 55.12 38.63
C GLU A 105 16.73 54.61 39.95
N ASP A 106 16.86 55.42 40.98
CA ASP A 106 16.47 55.13 42.38
C ASP A 106 15.58 56.22 42.97
N ILE A 107 14.68 55.79 43.83
CA ILE A 107 13.96 56.70 44.75
C ILE A 107 14.45 56.48 46.17
N ILE A 108 14.77 57.58 46.87
CA ILE A 108 15.15 57.55 48.30
C ILE A 108 13.91 57.68 49.17
N ARG A 109 13.60 56.66 49.92
CA ARG A 109 12.52 56.67 50.89
C ARG A 109 13.08 56.67 52.32
N THR A 110 12.69 57.61 53.16
CA THR A 110 13.00 57.58 54.57
C THR A 110 11.97 56.69 55.28
N GLN A 111 12.47 55.71 56.02
CA GLN A 111 11.57 54.85 56.83
C GLN A 111 10.99 55.60 57.99
N ASP A 112 9.71 55.90 58.01
CA ASP A 112 8.96 56.30 59.20
C ASP A 112 8.38 55.04 59.89
N GLU A 113 7.67 55.23 60.99
CA GLU A 113 7.19 54.16 61.89
C GLU A 113 6.13 53.23 61.27
N GLU A 114 5.84 53.33 59.98
CA GLU A 114 4.86 52.59 59.24
C GLU A 114 5.02 51.04 59.30
N ARG A 115 6.23 50.55 59.52
CA ARG A 115 6.48 49.07 59.59
C ARG A 115 5.89 48.40 60.78
N PHE A 116 5.49 49.18 61.82
CA PHE A 116 4.86 48.69 63.05
C PHE A 116 3.33 48.81 62.96
N ILE A 117 2.77 49.35 61.90
CA ILE A 117 1.35 49.48 61.72
C ILE A 117 0.79 48.05 61.58
N ILE A 118 -0.22 47.75 62.34
CA ILE A 118 -0.93 46.48 62.33
C ILE A 118 -2.01 46.58 61.26
N ASN A 119 -1.91 45.70 60.22
CA ASN A 119 -2.89 45.58 59.15
C ASN A 119 -4.02 44.64 59.57
N GLU A 120 -5.23 44.80 59.03
CA GLU A 120 -6.39 43.97 59.38
C GLU A 120 -6.15 42.49 59.07
N ASN A 121 -5.35 42.18 58.05
CA ASN A 121 -5.03 40.83 57.63
C ASN A 121 -3.86 40.20 58.37
N ASP A 122 -3.26 40.88 59.35
CA ASP A 122 -2.15 40.34 60.15
C ASP A 122 -2.70 39.28 61.14
N GLY A 123 -2.17 38.07 61.11
CA GLY A 123 -2.48 37.03 62.10
C GLY A 123 -2.06 37.45 63.52
N VAL A 124 -2.67 36.80 64.51
CA VAL A 124 -2.49 37.15 65.94
C VAL A 124 -1.01 37.19 66.37
N PHE A 125 -0.22 36.22 65.91
CA PHE A 125 1.22 36.12 66.14
C PHE A 125 1.99 37.28 65.52
N LEU A 126 1.67 37.68 64.29
CA LEU A 126 2.28 38.78 63.60
C LEU A 126 1.94 40.14 64.22
N ARG A 127 0.71 40.30 64.71
CA ARG A 127 0.28 41.51 65.49
C ARG A 127 1.04 41.67 66.81
N THR A 128 1.20 40.57 67.54
CA THR A 128 1.96 40.57 68.79
C THR A 128 3.44 40.86 68.55
N LEU A 129 4.04 40.27 67.49
CA LEU A 129 5.41 40.51 67.10
C LEU A 129 5.64 41.95 66.67
N LYS A 130 4.73 42.56 65.90
CA LYS A 130 4.78 43.98 65.50
C LYS A 130 4.69 44.91 66.72
N ARG A 131 3.80 44.62 67.77
CA ARG A 131 3.72 45.35 69.01
C ARG A 131 5.02 45.28 69.82
N LEU A 132 5.55 44.07 70.01
CA LEU A 132 6.83 43.88 70.73
C LEU A 132 8.01 44.58 70.03
N LYS A 133 8.05 44.53 68.72
CA LYS A 133 9.04 45.23 67.89
C LYS A 133 8.86 46.79 68.00
N SER A 134 7.64 47.33 68.05
CA SER A 134 7.35 48.72 68.21
C SER A 134 7.80 49.21 69.60
N ILE A 135 7.58 48.48 70.68
CA ILE A 135 8.03 48.76 72.04
C ILE A 135 9.56 48.73 72.12
N SER A 136 10.20 47.69 71.59
CA SER A 136 11.66 47.60 71.51
C SER A 136 12.30 48.78 70.78
N PHE A 137 11.67 49.24 69.70
CA PHE A 137 12.11 50.39 68.92
C PHE A 137 11.92 51.70 69.69
N ALA A 138 10.82 51.86 70.42
CA ALA A 138 10.60 53.00 71.27
C ALA A 138 11.66 53.06 72.39
N ILE A 139 11.94 51.92 73.04
CA ILE A 139 13.00 51.82 74.09
C ILE A 139 14.39 52.18 73.51
N SER A 140 14.72 51.74 72.27
CA SER A 140 15.98 52.07 71.59
C SER A 140 16.17 53.54 71.28
N LYS A 141 15.09 54.34 71.26
CA LYS A 141 15.10 55.82 71.09
C LYS A 141 15.33 56.58 72.40
N VAL A 142 15.11 55.95 73.53
CA VAL A 142 15.25 56.60 74.81
C VAL A 142 16.63 57.17 75.07
N PRO A 143 17.74 56.53 74.77
CA PRO A 143 19.08 57.09 74.95
C PRO A 143 19.31 58.37 74.13
N LEU A 144 18.74 58.37 72.85
CA LEU A 144 18.89 59.54 71.99
C LEU A 144 18.02 60.72 72.47
N SER A 145 16.79 60.46 72.91
CA SER A 145 15.87 61.48 73.45
C SER A 145 16.37 62.03 74.74
N SER A 146 16.94 61.25 75.66
CA SER A 146 17.56 61.74 76.90
C SER A 146 18.83 62.51 76.57
N ALA A 147 19.69 62.06 75.63
CA ALA A 147 20.88 62.81 75.23
C ALA A 147 20.45 64.17 74.62
N ASN A 148 19.43 64.19 73.80
CA ASN A 148 18.88 65.40 73.19
C ASN A 148 18.22 66.31 74.20
N PHE A 149 17.57 65.78 75.21
CA PHE A 149 17.05 66.56 76.40
C PHE A 149 18.16 67.22 77.11
N PHE A 150 19.24 66.54 77.50
CA PHE A 150 20.41 67.13 78.12
C PHE A 150 21.10 68.16 77.21
N ARG A 151 21.20 67.89 75.88
CA ARG A 151 21.77 68.86 74.97
C ARG A 151 20.96 70.19 74.86
N LYS A 152 19.62 70.08 74.94
CA LYS A 152 18.75 71.24 74.95
C LYS A 152 18.99 72.11 76.21
N ILE A 153 19.18 71.47 77.40
CA ILE A 153 19.48 72.09 78.60
C ILE A 153 20.85 72.82 78.50
N PHE A 154 21.83 72.26 77.88
CA PHE A 154 23.16 72.86 77.69
C PHE A 154 23.30 73.66 76.38
N LYS A 155 22.19 74.08 75.79
CA LYS A 155 22.17 74.86 74.52
C LYS A 155 23.03 74.33 73.42
N LYS A 156 23.33 73.01 73.35
CA LYS A 156 24.06 72.38 72.31
C LYS A 156 23.11 71.91 71.14
N PRO A 157 23.59 71.90 69.86
CA PRO A 157 22.74 71.47 68.74
C PRO A 157 22.21 70.03 68.95
N VAL A 158 20.91 69.90 68.74
CA VAL A 158 20.19 68.61 68.88
C VAL A 158 20.73 67.59 67.79
N ILE A 159 21.03 66.41 68.15
CA ILE A 159 21.39 65.37 67.22
C ILE A 159 20.10 65.01 66.46
N ALA A 160 20.14 65.23 65.14
CA ALA A 160 19.01 64.91 64.30
C ALA A 160 18.71 63.39 64.35
N LYS A 161 17.46 63.01 64.38
CA LYS A 161 17.04 61.65 64.26
C LYS A 161 17.63 61.10 63.01
N GLN A 162 18.43 60.10 63.15
CA GLN A 162 19.03 59.44 62.01
C GLN A 162 17.90 58.71 61.25
N ARG A 163 17.52 59.26 60.10
CA ARG A 163 16.60 58.60 59.17
C ARG A 163 17.40 57.71 58.23
N TRP A 164 17.00 56.46 58.13
CA TRP A 164 17.67 55.51 57.23
C TRP A 164 17.09 55.63 55.85
N PRO A 165 17.87 56.12 54.84
CA PRO A 165 17.38 56.17 53.45
C PRO A 165 17.39 54.75 52.85
N HIS A 166 16.21 54.30 52.38
CA HIS A 166 16.10 53.12 51.52
C HIS A 166 16.12 53.63 50.11
N LYS A 167 16.99 53.03 49.31
CA LYS A 167 16.99 53.19 47.87
C LYS A 167 16.08 52.09 47.24
N ILE A 168 15.13 52.49 46.45
CA ILE A 168 14.24 51.64 45.75
C ILE A 168 14.58 51.72 44.25
N PRO A 169 14.98 50.63 43.54
CA PRO A 169 15.34 50.69 42.13
C PRO A 169 14.08 50.90 41.29
N LEU A 170 13.64 52.15 41.14
CA LEU A 170 12.41 52.51 40.49
C LEU A 170 12.40 52.13 39.00
N ARG A 171 13.46 52.36 38.28
CA ARG A 171 13.58 52.06 36.87
C ARG A 171 13.42 50.55 36.62
N ASN A 172 14.11 49.72 37.36
CA ASN A 172 14.05 48.29 37.23
C ASN A 172 12.68 47.70 37.63
N LEU A 173 12.06 48.25 38.67
CA LEU A 173 10.72 47.90 39.10
C LEU A 173 9.67 48.26 38.04
N THR A 174 9.75 49.46 37.50
CA THR A 174 8.81 49.90 36.43
C THR A 174 9.01 49.10 35.16
N SER A 175 10.25 48.80 34.79
CA SER A 175 10.57 47.94 33.65
C SER A 175 9.93 46.55 33.78
N PHE A 176 9.99 45.96 34.99
CA PHE A 176 9.40 44.65 35.27
C PHE A 176 7.86 44.67 35.03
N PHE A 177 7.15 45.60 35.60
CA PHE A 177 5.69 45.69 35.47
C PHE A 177 5.24 46.04 34.06
N LEU A 178 5.99 46.89 33.36
CA LEU A 178 5.69 47.18 31.95
C LEU A 178 5.84 45.93 31.08
N ARG A 179 6.90 45.17 31.27
CA ARG A 179 7.15 43.94 30.48
C ARG A 179 6.09 42.90 30.77
N ASP A 180 5.70 42.73 32.03
CA ASP A 180 4.61 41.84 32.44
C ASP A 180 3.27 42.21 31.77
N LEU A 181 2.91 43.51 31.76
CA LEU A 181 1.71 44.01 31.09
C LEU A 181 1.75 43.77 29.57
N PHE A 182 2.86 44.05 28.90
CA PHE A 182 2.97 43.86 27.45
C PHE A 182 2.91 42.40 27.03
N SER A 183 3.39 41.49 27.85
CA SER A 183 3.34 40.07 27.53
C SER A 183 1.93 39.57 27.34
N LEU A 184 0.98 40.05 28.13
CA LEU A 184 -0.45 39.70 28.03
C LEU A 184 -1.02 40.05 26.64
N PHE A 185 -0.74 41.27 26.14
CA PHE A 185 -1.21 41.70 24.82
C PHE A 185 -0.60 40.87 23.70
N VAL A 186 0.70 40.60 23.78
CA VAL A 186 1.41 39.85 22.72
C VAL A 186 0.90 38.42 22.65
N ILE A 187 0.65 37.77 23.79
CA ILE A 187 0.13 36.41 23.88
C ILE A 187 -1.28 36.34 23.28
N GLU A 188 -2.18 37.25 23.72
CA GLU A 188 -3.59 37.23 23.26
C GLU A 188 -3.69 37.43 21.75
N ILE A 189 -2.95 38.44 21.23
CA ILE A 189 -2.93 38.69 19.77
C ILE A 189 -2.39 37.52 19.01
N SER A 190 -1.25 36.96 19.46
CA SER A 190 -0.63 35.79 18.78
C SER A 190 -1.62 34.64 18.65
N ASN A 191 -2.29 34.30 19.75
CA ASN A 191 -3.26 33.21 19.80
C ASN A 191 -4.45 33.42 18.85
N GLU A 192 -5.09 34.59 18.90
CA GLU A 192 -6.28 34.88 18.12
C GLU A 192 -5.98 35.05 16.62
N ILE A 193 -4.88 35.71 16.26
CA ILE A 193 -4.48 35.82 14.85
C ILE A 193 -4.15 34.44 14.30
N ASN A 194 -3.39 33.62 15.02
CA ASN A 194 -3.07 32.26 14.58
C ASN A 194 -4.33 31.38 14.41
N ARG A 195 -5.28 31.48 15.34
CA ARG A 195 -6.59 30.81 15.25
C ARG A 195 -7.38 31.27 14.02
N ASN A 196 -7.44 32.56 13.75
CA ASN A 196 -8.14 33.16 12.62
C ASN A 196 -7.49 32.75 11.28
N ILE A 197 -6.14 32.79 11.17
CA ILE A 197 -5.40 32.33 10.00
C ILE A 197 -5.72 30.86 9.71
N SER A 198 -5.72 30.00 10.73
CA SER A 198 -6.02 28.58 10.57
C SER A 198 -7.46 28.35 10.09
N LYS A 199 -8.45 29.04 10.68
CA LYS A 199 -9.85 28.96 10.24
C LYS A 199 -10.04 29.45 8.79
N THR A 200 -9.46 30.59 8.45
CA THR A 200 -9.55 31.16 7.10
C THR A 200 -8.92 30.24 6.07
N SER A 201 -7.75 29.69 6.36
CA SER A 201 -7.06 28.73 5.50
C SER A 201 -7.91 27.48 5.24
N LEU A 202 -8.47 26.89 6.30
CA LEU A 202 -9.33 25.70 6.14
C LEU A 202 -10.60 26.00 5.31
N SER A 203 -11.20 27.19 5.49
CA SER A 203 -12.35 27.61 4.69
C SER A 203 -11.97 27.82 3.22
N VAL A 204 -10.82 28.44 2.96
CA VAL A 204 -10.27 28.61 1.60
C VAL A 204 -10.03 27.26 0.94
N TRP A 205 -9.41 26.31 1.64
CA TRP A 205 -9.16 24.97 1.10
C TRP A 205 -10.46 24.23 0.76
N LYS A 206 -11.47 24.31 1.63
CA LYS A 206 -12.78 23.70 1.38
C LYS A 206 -13.43 24.27 0.12
N ILE A 207 -13.47 25.60 0.00
CA ILE A 207 -14.05 26.29 -1.17
C ILE A 207 -13.24 25.96 -2.44
N ASP A 208 -11.91 25.90 -2.36
CA ASP A 208 -11.05 25.52 -3.47
C ASP A 208 -11.35 24.10 -3.97
N GLU A 209 -11.59 23.15 -3.06
CA GLU A 209 -12.02 21.80 -3.42
C GLU A 209 -13.39 21.81 -4.09
N GLU A 210 -14.37 22.54 -3.54
CA GLU A 210 -15.71 22.66 -4.11
C GLU A 210 -15.70 23.30 -5.51
N ILE A 211 -14.83 24.29 -5.75
CA ILE A 211 -14.63 24.87 -7.08
C ILE A 211 -13.95 23.86 -8.02
N GLY A 212 -12.98 23.11 -7.54
CA GLY A 212 -12.30 22.06 -8.32
C GLY A 212 -13.24 20.94 -8.74
N ASP A 213 -14.19 20.57 -7.86
CA ASP A 213 -15.19 19.52 -8.10
C ASP A 213 -16.45 20.03 -8.84
N PHE A 214 -16.52 21.31 -9.12
CA PHE A 214 -17.67 21.91 -9.79
C PHE A 214 -17.85 21.33 -11.20
N ASN A 215 -19.03 20.78 -11.47
CA ASN A 215 -19.45 20.36 -12.80
C ASN A 215 -20.45 21.34 -13.37
N PHE A 216 -20.39 21.53 -14.69
CA PHE A 216 -21.30 22.44 -15.39
C PHE A 216 -22.76 22.06 -15.13
N GLY A 217 -23.56 23.03 -14.62
CA GLY A 217 -24.95 22.80 -14.23
C GLY A 217 -25.20 22.59 -12.74
N ASN A 218 -24.16 22.47 -11.91
CA ASN A 218 -24.28 22.38 -10.45
C ASN A 218 -24.35 23.77 -9.79
N GLU A 219 -24.81 23.82 -8.53
CA GLU A 219 -24.78 25.06 -7.75
C GLU A 219 -23.36 25.46 -7.41
N VAL A 220 -23.04 26.73 -7.61
CA VAL A 220 -21.72 27.29 -7.24
C VAL A 220 -21.62 27.43 -5.74
N PRO A 221 -20.48 27.10 -5.10
CA PRO A 221 -20.29 27.22 -3.65
C PRO A 221 -20.61 28.61 -3.13
N THR A 222 -21.24 28.67 -1.96
CA THR A 222 -21.45 29.95 -1.24
C THR A 222 -20.19 30.35 -0.50
N ILE A 223 -19.71 31.58 -0.73
CA ILE A 223 -18.47 32.07 -0.17
C ILE A 223 -18.81 33.13 0.90
N ASP A 224 -18.54 32.81 2.14
CA ASP A 224 -18.79 33.67 3.30
C ASP A 224 -17.68 33.49 4.36
N PHE A 225 -17.00 34.62 4.67
CA PHE A 225 -15.97 34.70 5.71
C PHE A 225 -16.39 35.66 6.85
N ASN A 226 -17.67 35.98 6.96
CA ASN A 226 -18.16 36.95 7.96
C ASN A 226 -17.82 36.52 9.40
N GLU A 227 -17.82 35.23 9.72
CA GLU A 227 -17.46 34.75 11.05
C GLU A 227 -15.98 35.04 11.37
N SER A 228 -15.08 34.85 10.43
CA SER A 228 -13.66 35.18 10.60
C SER A 228 -13.41 36.67 10.71
N ILE A 229 -14.13 37.50 9.95
CA ILE A 229 -14.01 38.96 9.97
C ILE A 229 -14.56 39.51 11.29
N SER A 230 -15.76 39.10 11.69
CA SER A 230 -16.39 39.55 12.95
C SER A 230 -15.59 39.12 14.18
N GLY A 231 -14.98 37.93 14.15
CA GLY A 231 -14.06 37.48 15.21
C GLY A 231 -12.88 38.42 15.39
N LEU A 232 -12.26 38.89 14.29
CA LEU A 232 -11.15 39.87 14.35
C LEU A 232 -11.60 41.27 14.76
N GLU A 233 -12.81 41.72 14.37
CA GLU A 233 -13.37 42.98 14.78
C GLU A 233 -13.71 42.97 16.30
N ASN A 234 -14.24 41.87 16.82
CA ASN A 234 -14.50 41.68 18.24
C ASN A 234 -13.17 41.68 19.04
N LEU A 235 -12.10 41.05 18.50
CA LEU A 235 -10.79 41.06 19.13
C LEU A 235 -10.26 42.47 19.39
N LYS A 236 -10.50 43.46 18.52
CA LYS A 236 -10.12 44.87 18.78
C LYS A 236 -10.83 45.44 19.99
N THR A 237 -12.13 45.15 20.13
CA THR A 237 -12.93 45.63 21.25
C THR A 237 -12.47 44.98 22.56
N ASP A 238 -12.23 43.66 22.52
CA ASP A 238 -11.78 42.87 23.66
C ASP A 238 -10.39 43.32 24.14
N LEU A 239 -9.46 43.57 23.20
CA LEU A 239 -8.11 44.06 23.53
C LEU A 239 -8.13 45.45 24.11
N SER A 240 -9.04 46.34 23.69
CA SER A 240 -9.21 47.65 24.29
C SER A 240 -9.70 47.54 25.74
N GLN A 241 -10.70 46.68 26.01
CA GLN A 241 -11.23 46.44 27.35
C GLN A 241 -10.21 45.69 28.25
N LEU A 242 -9.49 44.69 27.66
CA LEU A 242 -8.43 43.97 28.36
C LEU A 242 -7.34 44.97 28.78
N GLY A 243 -6.98 45.91 27.90
CA GLY A 243 -5.98 46.92 28.15
C GLY A 243 -6.28 47.76 29.40
N ASP A 244 -7.49 48.28 29.50
CA ASP A 244 -7.89 49.09 30.64
C ASP A 244 -7.94 48.27 31.93
N LYS A 245 -8.54 47.07 31.91
CA LYS A 245 -8.64 46.20 33.06
C LYS A 245 -7.28 45.69 33.53
N ALA A 246 -6.45 45.19 32.62
CA ALA A 246 -5.13 44.69 32.92
C ALA A 246 -4.22 45.81 33.42
N PHE A 247 -4.32 47.02 32.86
CA PHE A 247 -3.60 48.19 33.34
C PHE A 247 -3.95 48.51 34.80
N GLU A 248 -5.24 48.55 35.16
CA GLU A 248 -5.67 48.80 36.52
C GLU A 248 -5.18 47.73 37.50
N GLU A 249 -5.29 46.46 37.18
CA GLU A 249 -4.80 45.33 38.00
C GLU A 249 -3.27 45.37 38.17
N LYS A 250 -2.51 45.68 37.11
CA LYS A 250 -1.03 45.78 37.17
C LYS A 250 -0.58 47.03 37.91
N VAL A 251 -1.27 48.16 37.80
CA VAL A 251 -1.02 49.36 38.61
C VAL A 251 -1.23 49.10 40.08
N GLN A 252 -2.27 48.40 40.48
CA GLN A 252 -2.48 47.98 41.88
C GLN A 252 -1.32 47.06 42.33
N GLY A 253 -0.92 46.11 41.54
CA GLY A 253 0.23 45.23 41.81
C GLY A 253 1.55 46.01 41.92
N PHE A 254 1.75 47.01 41.08
CA PHE A 254 2.90 47.91 41.12
C PHE A 254 2.92 48.75 42.44
N GLU A 255 1.79 49.37 42.80
CA GLU A 255 1.67 50.10 44.08
C GLU A 255 1.93 49.19 45.28
N ASP A 256 1.43 47.93 45.26
CA ASP A 256 1.64 46.99 46.36
C ASP A 256 3.11 46.51 46.41
N ALA A 257 3.77 46.30 45.28
CA ALA A 257 5.18 45.99 45.21
C ALA A 257 6.02 47.18 45.73
N TYR A 258 5.70 48.40 45.30
CA TYR A 258 6.36 49.63 45.77
C TYR A 258 6.21 49.83 47.31
N LYS A 259 5.05 49.49 47.85
CA LYS A 259 4.82 49.56 49.34
C LYS A 259 5.67 48.49 50.03
N LYS A 260 5.78 47.28 49.50
CA LYS A 260 6.51 46.14 50.09
C LYS A 260 8.03 46.35 50.02
N VAL A 261 8.55 46.84 48.89
CA VAL A 261 9.98 47.06 48.67
C VAL A 261 10.61 48.06 49.69
N GLY A 262 9.80 48.93 50.28
CA GLY A 262 10.32 49.82 51.37
C GLY A 262 10.34 49.23 52.78
N THR A 263 9.84 48.00 52.98
CA THR A 263 9.76 47.38 54.32
C THR A 263 10.86 46.34 54.48
N ILE A 264 12.12 46.81 54.83
CA ILE A 264 13.19 45.86 55.15
C ILE A 264 12.98 45.42 56.61
N GLU A 265 12.73 44.10 56.80
CA GLU A 265 12.71 43.48 58.13
C GLU A 265 14.14 43.37 58.66
N LEU A 266 14.66 44.43 59.24
CA LEU A 266 15.94 44.37 59.90
C LEU A 266 15.73 43.99 61.40
N SER A 267 16.44 42.95 61.83
CA SER A 267 16.51 42.53 63.21
C SER A 267 17.06 43.69 64.06
N HIS A 268 16.49 43.85 65.31
CA HIS A 268 16.55 45.00 66.14
C HIS A 268 17.90 45.55 66.63
N ARG A 269 19.01 44.95 66.25
CA ARG A 269 20.32 45.30 66.80
C ARG A 269 21.30 45.89 65.79
N LYS A 270 21.21 47.17 65.60
CA LYS A 270 22.13 48.00 64.78
C LYS A 270 21.82 48.07 63.33
N PHE A 271 21.10 49.11 62.90
CA PHE A 271 21.12 49.63 61.56
C PHE A 271 22.55 49.93 61.14
N ASN A 272 23.03 49.18 60.20
CA ASN A 272 24.32 49.40 59.58
C ASN A 272 24.05 49.81 58.10
N ASN A 273 24.64 50.91 57.66
CA ASN A 273 24.51 51.38 56.24
C ASN A 273 24.84 50.26 55.26
N ASN A 274 25.85 49.46 55.59
CA ASN A 274 26.21 48.34 54.74
C ASN A 274 25.10 47.27 54.58
N LYS A 275 24.16 47.12 55.55
CA LYS A 275 23.04 46.20 55.40
C LYS A 275 21.97 46.81 54.49
N VAL A 276 21.71 48.11 54.57
CA VAL A 276 20.75 48.79 53.73
C VAL A 276 21.25 48.79 52.28
N GLU A 277 22.52 49.01 52.10
CA GLU A 277 23.17 48.97 50.79
C GLU A 277 23.14 47.52 50.20
N LYS A 278 23.44 46.53 51.03
CA LYS A 278 23.33 45.12 50.61
C LYS A 278 21.88 44.76 50.20
N GLU A 279 20.88 45.19 50.95
CA GLU A 279 19.46 44.93 50.62
C GLU A 279 19.04 45.65 49.36
N HIS A 280 19.50 46.88 49.13
CA HIS A 280 19.29 47.61 47.88
C HIS A 280 19.92 46.86 46.68
N ASN A 281 21.13 46.41 46.82
CA ASN A 281 21.82 45.67 45.80
C ASN A 281 21.13 44.36 45.53
N ASN A 282 20.70 43.62 46.55
CA ASN A 282 19.93 42.36 46.41
C ASN A 282 18.59 42.60 45.67
N LEU A 283 17.90 43.73 45.96
CA LEU A 283 16.64 44.08 45.26
C LEU A 283 16.91 44.46 43.82
N ASN A 284 17.95 45.23 43.58
CA ASN A 284 18.36 45.63 42.23
C ASN A 284 18.69 44.40 41.39
N GLU A 285 19.56 43.52 41.89
CA GLU A 285 19.91 42.25 41.28
C GLU A 285 18.65 41.38 41.01
N LYS A 286 17.70 41.34 41.98
CA LYS A 286 16.47 40.59 41.81
C LYS A 286 15.65 41.14 40.64
N TYR A 287 15.46 42.46 40.53
CA TYR A 287 14.69 43.02 39.42
C TYR A 287 15.44 43.00 38.09
N GLU A 288 16.77 43.07 38.12
CA GLU A 288 17.60 42.85 36.92
C GLU A 288 17.40 41.44 36.38
N VAL A 289 17.44 40.41 37.26
CA VAL A 289 17.14 39.01 36.88
C VAL A 289 15.73 38.87 36.36
N LEU A 290 14.71 39.45 37.02
CA LEU A 290 13.35 39.41 36.55
C LEU A 290 13.15 40.12 35.20
N ASN A 291 13.81 41.28 35.01
CA ASN A 291 13.79 41.99 33.73
C ASN A 291 14.46 41.15 32.62
N LYS A 292 15.54 40.44 32.92
CA LYS A 292 16.17 39.52 32.02
C LYS A 292 15.22 38.35 31.66
N ASN A 293 14.53 37.80 32.69
CA ASN A 293 13.53 36.76 32.45
C ASN A 293 12.43 37.22 31.49
N TRP A 294 11.97 38.48 31.67
CA TRP A 294 10.96 39.04 30.74
C TRP A 294 11.50 39.32 29.36
N SER A 295 12.79 39.68 29.23
CA SER A 295 13.44 39.79 27.92
C SER A 295 13.50 38.42 27.22
N ASN A 296 13.78 37.35 27.98
CA ASN A 296 13.70 35.96 27.46
C ASN A 296 12.28 35.60 27.06
N THR A 297 11.28 36.05 27.85
CA THR A 297 9.86 35.80 27.50
C THR A 297 9.51 36.45 26.16
N PHE A 298 9.85 37.70 25.94
CA PHE A 298 9.61 38.36 24.66
C PHE A 298 10.36 37.70 23.53
N PHE A 299 11.60 37.34 23.74
CA PHE A 299 12.38 36.59 22.74
C PHE A 299 11.70 35.26 22.38
N ALA A 300 11.26 34.48 23.36
CA ALA A 300 10.57 33.23 23.14
C ALA A 300 9.22 33.40 22.42
N LEU A 301 8.43 34.42 22.79
CA LEU A 301 7.16 34.75 22.14
C LEU A 301 7.34 35.14 20.67
N PHE A 302 8.39 35.90 20.35
CA PHE A 302 8.71 36.21 18.94
C PHE A 302 9.19 35.00 18.17
N GLU A 303 10.00 34.15 18.77
CA GLU A 303 10.43 32.90 18.11
C GLU A 303 9.23 31.98 17.86
N ASP A 304 8.30 31.87 18.80
CA ASP A 304 7.05 31.13 18.62
C ASP A 304 6.18 31.73 17.50
N TRP A 305 6.00 33.05 17.49
CA TRP A 305 5.30 33.76 16.42
C TRP A 305 5.92 33.49 15.05
N ARG A 306 7.24 33.57 14.92
CA ARG A 306 7.95 33.29 13.68
C ARG A 306 7.77 31.84 13.27
N MET A 307 7.84 30.91 14.22
CA MET A 307 7.64 29.47 13.94
C MET A 307 6.22 29.20 13.42
N ASN A 308 5.21 29.71 14.09
CA ASN A 308 3.82 29.53 13.68
C ASN A 308 3.57 30.06 12.25
N LYS A 309 4.18 31.18 11.90
CA LYS A 309 4.11 31.76 10.57
C LYS A 309 4.81 30.89 9.52
N GLU A 310 6.01 30.40 9.82
CA GLU A 310 6.74 29.49 8.92
C GLU A 310 5.97 28.19 8.69
N LEU A 311 5.33 27.64 9.74
CA LEU A 311 4.45 26.49 9.64
C LEU A 311 3.22 26.79 8.78
N TYR A 312 2.64 27.98 8.93
CA TYR A 312 1.52 28.40 8.10
C TYR A 312 1.90 28.47 6.61
N ILE A 313 3.03 29.12 6.29
CA ILE A 313 3.54 29.19 4.91
C ILE A 313 3.80 27.79 4.36
N LEU A 314 4.34 26.91 5.16
CA LEU A 314 4.58 25.52 4.75
C LEU A 314 3.27 24.77 4.44
N ARG A 315 2.23 24.98 5.25
CA ARG A 315 0.90 24.37 5.03
C ARG A 315 0.30 24.81 3.71
N GLU A 316 0.30 26.12 3.46
CA GLU A 316 -0.22 26.70 2.20
C GLU A 316 0.54 26.17 0.99
N LYS A 317 1.86 26.03 1.12
CA LYS A 317 2.68 25.48 0.06
C LYS A 317 2.37 24.00 -0.20
N ILE A 318 2.20 23.20 0.84
CA ILE A 318 1.81 21.79 0.72
C ILE A 318 0.45 21.68 0.02
N HIS A 319 -0.52 22.49 0.40
CA HIS A 319 -1.84 22.50 -0.25
C HIS A 319 -1.74 22.89 -1.74
N THR A 320 -0.97 23.92 -2.04
CA THR A 320 -0.73 24.34 -3.43
C THR A 320 -0.10 23.23 -4.27
N ASP A 321 0.95 22.59 -3.75
CA ASP A 321 1.64 21.49 -4.43
C ASP A 321 0.71 20.29 -4.63
N TYR A 322 -0.16 19.98 -3.65
CA TYR A 322 -1.20 18.96 -3.75
C TYR A 322 -2.18 19.27 -4.88
N ARG A 323 -2.70 20.48 -4.96
CA ARG A 323 -3.65 20.89 -6.00
C ARG A 323 -3.03 20.87 -7.39
N GLU A 324 -1.77 21.30 -7.53
CA GLU A 324 -1.03 21.24 -8.79
C GLU A 324 -0.91 19.79 -9.29
N ILE A 325 -0.67 18.85 -8.38
CA ILE A 325 -0.52 17.43 -8.71
C ILE A 325 -1.84 16.81 -9.13
N LEU A 326 -2.93 17.12 -8.41
CA LEU A 326 -4.26 16.66 -8.81
C LEU A 326 -4.63 17.18 -10.20
N PHE A 327 -4.35 18.44 -10.49
CA PHE A 327 -4.63 19.01 -11.81
C PHE A 327 -3.84 18.31 -12.92
N LYS A 328 -2.54 18.05 -12.70
CA LYS A 328 -1.70 17.33 -13.65
C LYS A 328 -2.12 15.88 -13.83
N SER A 329 -2.52 15.20 -12.74
CA SER A 329 -3.05 13.84 -12.80
C SER A 329 -4.33 13.76 -13.63
N ASN A 330 -5.26 14.67 -13.39
CA ASN A 330 -6.50 14.76 -14.15
C ASN A 330 -6.25 15.08 -15.63
N ASP A 331 -5.30 15.98 -15.94
CA ASP A 331 -4.91 16.30 -17.34
C ASP A 331 -4.35 15.07 -18.07
N ILE A 332 -3.53 14.24 -17.40
CA ILE A 332 -3.01 12.99 -17.97
C ILE A 332 -4.16 12.02 -18.26
N VAL A 333 -5.09 11.87 -17.31
CA VAL A 333 -6.23 10.95 -17.46
C VAL A 333 -7.16 11.41 -18.60
N GLU A 334 -7.63 12.67 -18.55
CA GLU A 334 -8.66 13.17 -19.47
C GLU A 334 -8.13 13.44 -20.88
N ASN A 335 -6.92 13.97 -20.99
CA ASN A 335 -6.39 14.44 -22.30
C ASN A 335 -5.42 13.44 -22.95
N LYS A 336 -4.93 12.43 -22.22
CA LYS A 336 -4.01 11.44 -22.79
C LYS A 336 -4.59 10.02 -22.76
N ILE A 337 -5.06 9.51 -21.59
CA ILE A 337 -5.47 8.11 -21.44
C ILE A 337 -6.86 7.85 -22.04
N LYS A 338 -7.87 8.60 -21.62
CA LYS A 338 -9.26 8.40 -22.09
C LYS A 338 -9.43 8.52 -23.62
N PRO A 339 -8.78 9.49 -24.31
CA PRO A 339 -8.88 9.55 -25.76
C PRO A 339 -8.34 8.28 -26.45
N LYS A 340 -7.27 7.70 -25.92
CA LYS A 340 -6.72 6.44 -26.43
C LYS A 340 -7.64 5.24 -26.22
N LEU A 341 -8.29 5.16 -25.06
CA LEU A 341 -9.29 4.12 -24.81
C LEU A 341 -10.52 4.29 -25.72
N ASN A 342 -10.92 5.52 -26.01
CA ASN A 342 -11.98 5.78 -26.99
C ASN A 342 -11.58 5.36 -28.41
N GLU A 343 -10.34 5.58 -28.84
CA GLU A 343 -9.82 5.12 -30.12
C GLU A 343 -9.92 3.59 -30.25
N ILE A 344 -9.61 2.84 -29.18
CA ILE A 344 -9.81 1.37 -29.13
C ILE A 344 -11.30 1.01 -29.29
N LYS A 345 -12.19 1.70 -28.56
CA LYS A 345 -13.64 1.43 -28.63
C LYS A 345 -14.21 1.70 -30.02
N GLU A 346 -13.81 2.78 -30.66
CA GLU A 346 -14.24 3.13 -32.02
C GLU A 346 -13.78 2.07 -33.02
N PHE A 347 -12.52 1.66 -32.96
CA PHE A 347 -11.98 0.61 -33.81
C PHE A 347 -12.74 -0.71 -33.68
N LEU A 348 -13.01 -1.13 -32.41
CA LEU A 348 -13.77 -2.36 -32.15
C LEU A 348 -15.23 -2.23 -32.61
N ASN A 349 -15.85 -1.06 -32.49
CA ASN A 349 -17.19 -0.82 -33.02
C ASN A 349 -17.27 -0.97 -34.54
N GLU A 350 -16.30 -0.43 -35.27
CA GLU A 350 -16.22 -0.60 -36.73
C GLU A 350 -16.11 -2.08 -37.13
N SER A 351 -15.25 -2.86 -36.46
CA SER A 351 -15.11 -4.29 -36.71
C SER A 351 -16.41 -5.04 -36.38
N ALA A 352 -17.08 -4.71 -35.28
CA ALA A 352 -18.37 -5.30 -34.91
C ALA A 352 -19.46 -4.99 -35.94
N GLN A 353 -19.52 -3.77 -36.47
CA GLN A 353 -20.46 -3.40 -37.50
C GLN A 353 -20.25 -4.21 -38.78
N LYS A 354 -19.01 -4.41 -39.24
CA LYS A 354 -18.68 -5.21 -40.40
C LYS A 354 -19.19 -6.66 -40.27
N PHE A 355 -19.00 -7.29 -39.10
CA PHE A 355 -19.46 -8.63 -38.84
C PHE A 355 -20.98 -8.71 -38.73
N ASN A 356 -21.65 -7.76 -38.11
CA ASN A 356 -23.11 -7.75 -37.92
C ASN A 356 -23.87 -7.46 -39.23
N THR A 357 -23.28 -6.69 -40.15
CA THR A 357 -23.92 -6.36 -41.44
C THR A 357 -23.58 -7.37 -42.55
N PHE A 358 -22.73 -8.35 -42.26
CA PHE A 358 -22.31 -9.33 -43.23
C PHE A 358 -23.46 -10.28 -43.60
N SER A 359 -23.68 -10.45 -44.93
CA SER A 359 -24.74 -11.33 -45.49
C SER A 359 -24.24 -12.16 -46.68
N GLY A 360 -22.94 -12.43 -46.76
CA GLY A 360 -22.30 -13.17 -47.85
C GLY A 360 -22.23 -14.67 -47.64
N ASN A 361 -21.58 -15.37 -48.59
CA ASN A 361 -21.36 -16.82 -48.51
C ASN A 361 -20.12 -17.17 -47.67
N ASP A 362 -19.86 -18.48 -47.44
CA ASP A 362 -18.76 -18.95 -46.57
C ASP A 362 -17.36 -18.54 -47.04
N ILE A 363 -17.15 -18.38 -48.37
CA ILE A 363 -15.88 -17.95 -48.92
C ILE A 363 -15.65 -16.50 -48.59
N GLU A 364 -16.65 -15.65 -48.81
CA GLU A 364 -16.62 -14.23 -48.48
C GLU A 364 -16.49 -13.99 -46.98
N ALA A 365 -17.16 -14.83 -46.16
CA ALA A 365 -17.01 -14.81 -44.71
C ALA A 365 -15.59 -15.09 -44.25
N LYS A 366 -14.94 -16.09 -44.85
CA LYS A 366 -13.55 -16.43 -44.57
C LYS A 366 -12.57 -15.33 -44.96
N GLU A 367 -12.83 -14.67 -46.13
CA GLU A 367 -12.03 -13.53 -46.57
C GLU A 367 -12.20 -12.34 -45.62
N LEU A 368 -13.44 -12.04 -45.20
CA LEU A 368 -13.71 -11.00 -44.22
C LEU A 368 -12.98 -11.26 -42.89
N LEU A 369 -13.07 -12.47 -42.36
CA LEU A 369 -12.42 -12.83 -41.09
C LEU A 369 -10.89 -12.71 -41.20
N ASN A 370 -10.29 -13.15 -42.32
CA ASN A 370 -8.84 -13.02 -42.53
C ASN A 370 -8.41 -11.55 -42.69
N SER A 371 -9.18 -10.73 -43.40
CA SER A 371 -8.87 -9.29 -43.57
C SER A 371 -9.00 -8.53 -42.26
N GLU A 372 -10.03 -8.83 -41.46
CA GLU A 372 -10.17 -8.18 -40.14
C GLU A 372 -9.12 -8.68 -39.13
N LYS A 373 -8.67 -9.94 -39.22
CA LYS A 373 -7.54 -10.44 -38.41
C LYS A 373 -6.26 -9.64 -38.66
N VAL A 374 -5.91 -9.41 -39.93
CA VAL A 374 -4.75 -8.59 -40.31
C VAL A 374 -4.94 -7.14 -39.83
N ARG A 375 -6.14 -6.56 -40.04
CA ARG A 375 -6.44 -5.20 -39.61
C ARG A 375 -6.33 -5.00 -38.12
N ILE A 376 -6.78 -5.97 -37.33
CA ILE A 376 -6.65 -5.93 -35.86
C ILE A 376 -5.18 -5.99 -35.47
N PHE A 377 -4.40 -6.90 -36.08
CA PHE A 377 -2.99 -7.01 -35.75
C PHE A 377 -2.23 -5.71 -36.08
N GLU A 378 -2.35 -5.18 -37.28
CA GLU A 378 -1.60 -4.02 -37.73
C GLU A 378 -2.04 -2.70 -37.07
N ASN A 379 -3.34 -2.48 -36.90
CA ASN A 379 -3.86 -1.20 -36.41
C ASN A 379 -4.17 -1.21 -34.92
N LEU A 380 -4.90 -2.25 -34.43
CA LEU A 380 -5.27 -2.29 -33.03
C LEU A 380 -4.07 -2.68 -32.16
N THR A 381 -3.41 -3.80 -32.49
CA THR A 381 -2.35 -4.35 -31.64
C THR A 381 -1.07 -3.52 -31.72
N GLU A 382 -0.50 -3.36 -32.92
CA GLU A 382 0.80 -2.70 -33.10
C GLU A 382 0.75 -1.19 -32.92
N ASN A 383 -0.35 -0.52 -33.29
CA ASN A 383 -0.42 0.93 -33.24
C ASN A 383 -1.16 1.44 -31.99
N ILE A 384 -2.43 1.04 -31.77
CA ILE A 384 -3.27 1.67 -30.75
C ILE A 384 -2.96 1.09 -29.36
N ILE A 385 -3.01 -0.24 -29.19
CA ILE A 385 -2.80 -0.87 -27.89
C ILE A 385 -1.36 -0.70 -27.41
N LEU A 386 -0.37 -0.83 -28.30
CA LEU A 386 1.03 -0.65 -27.93
C LEU A 386 1.27 0.79 -27.45
N SER A 387 0.84 1.81 -28.20
CA SER A 387 1.00 3.23 -27.82
C SER A 387 0.24 3.57 -26.53
N THR A 388 -0.93 2.98 -26.31
CA THR A 388 -1.70 3.15 -25.06
C THR A 388 -0.98 2.48 -23.86
N SER A 389 -0.42 1.29 -24.07
CA SER A 389 0.37 0.59 -23.04
C SER A 389 1.63 1.36 -22.67
N GLU A 390 2.34 1.92 -23.65
CA GLU A 390 3.51 2.77 -23.42
C GLU A 390 3.14 4.02 -22.61
N LEU A 391 2.01 4.65 -22.92
CA LEU A 391 1.51 5.82 -22.20
C LEU A 391 1.19 5.49 -20.73
N ILE A 392 0.58 4.34 -20.45
CA ILE A 392 0.28 3.89 -19.09
C ILE A 392 1.58 3.54 -18.32
N LEU A 393 2.56 2.98 -19.00
CA LEU A 393 3.86 2.62 -18.41
C LEU A 393 4.82 3.80 -18.27
N ALA A 394 4.54 4.96 -18.88
CA ALA A 394 5.39 6.15 -18.82
C ALA A 394 5.64 6.70 -17.40
N GLN A 395 5.00 6.13 -16.39
CA GLN A 395 5.13 6.49 -14.96
C GLN A 395 4.82 7.95 -14.63
N ASP A 396 4.22 8.69 -15.57
CA ASP A 396 3.92 10.13 -15.39
C ASP A 396 3.13 10.38 -14.08
N ILE A 397 2.12 9.56 -13.77
CA ILE A 397 1.30 9.72 -12.56
C ILE A 397 2.03 9.27 -11.28
N PRO A 398 2.71 8.11 -11.23
CA PRO A 398 3.56 7.75 -10.10
C PRO A 398 4.65 8.78 -9.77
N ASP A 399 5.25 9.41 -10.78
CA ASP A 399 6.28 10.44 -10.60
C ASP A 399 5.71 11.73 -9.98
N LEU A 400 4.43 12.05 -10.21
CA LEU A 400 3.77 13.15 -9.51
C LEU A 400 3.74 12.96 -7.99
N ILE A 401 3.62 11.72 -7.52
CA ILE A 401 3.67 11.41 -6.07
C ILE A 401 5.08 11.62 -5.52
N ASP A 402 6.12 11.29 -6.27
CA ASP A 402 7.51 11.58 -5.88
C ASP A 402 7.79 13.09 -5.86
N ILE A 403 7.19 13.85 -6.77
CA ILE A 403 7.32 15.32 -6.84
C ILE A 403 6.73 15.96 -5.58
N ILE A 404 5.56 15.56 -5.10
CA ILE A 404 4.98 16.13 -3.86
C ILE A 404 5.84 15.78 -2.64
N GLU A 405 6.32 14.54 -2.54
CA GLU A 405 7.23 14.13 -1.49
C GLU A 405 8.49 15.01 -1.48
N TYR A 406 9.10 15.19 -2.64
CA TYR A 406 10.28 16.05 -2.80
C TYR A 406 10.01 17.52 -2.42
N LYS A 407 8.89 18.10 -2.89
CA LYS A 407 8.53 19.49 -2.62
C LYS A 407 8.27 19.72 -1.13
N VAL A 408 7.56 18.81 -0.46
CA VAL A 408 7.33 18.85 0.99
C VAL A 408 8.66 18.79 1.76
N ASN A 409 9.52 17.83 1.42
CA ASN A 409 10.85 17.71 2.04
C ASN A 409 11.72 18.96 1.82
N LYS A 410 11.66 19.57 0.64
CA LYS A 410 12.37 20.82 0.33
C LYS A 410 11.83 21.99 1.14
N GLY A 411 10.52 22.09 1.29
CA GLY A 411 9.88 23.12 2.12
C GLY A 411 10.32 23.03 3.59
N ILE A 412 10.42 21.83 4.13
CA ILE A 412 10.85 21.61 5.51
C ILE A 412 12.34 21.94 5.71
N LYS A 413 13.19 21.56 4.76
CA LYS A 413 14.62 21.90 4.80
C LYS A 413 14.90 23.39 4.69
N SER A 414 13.93 24.20 4.24
CA SER A 414 14.05 25.66 4.22
C SER A 414 13.75 26.35 5.56
N LEU A 415 13.26 25.59 6.56
CA LEU A 415 13.01 26.10 7.89
C LEU A 415 14.32 26.31 8.65
N PRO A 416 14.37 27.24 9.63
CA PRO A 416 15.56 27.50 10.41
C PRO A 416 16.04 26.26 11.19
N ASP A 417 17.35 26.14 11.36
CA ASP A 417 17.96 25.03 12.09
C ASP A 417 17.64 25.02 13.57
N LYS A 418 17.40 26.21 14.16
CA LYS A 418 17.13 26.35 15.60
C LYS A 418 16.06 27.38 15.87
N ARG A 419 15.14 27.05 16.79
CA ARG A 419 14.16 27.94 17.37
C ARG A 419 14.15 27.79 18.89
N ALA A 420 14.02 28.92 19.61
CA ALA A 420 13.89 28.91 21.04
C ALA A 420 12.46 28.49 21.43
N ILE A 421 12.36 27.61 22.43
CA ILE A 421 11.09 27.20 23.05
C ILE A 421 11.19 27.24 24.57
N VAL A 422 10.05 27.26 25.25
CA VAL A 422 9.96 27.26 26.71
C VAL A 422 9.62 25.86 27.21
N LYS A 423 10.31 25.43 28.27
CA LYS A 423 10.10 24.10 28.86
C LYS A 423 8.87 23.98 29.75
N MET A 424 8.34 25.07 30.30
CA MET A 424 7.20 25.06 31.22
C MET A 424 6.32 26.31 31.04
N SER A 425 5.04 26.17 31.27
CA SER A 425 3.98 27.17 31.00
C SER A 425 3.64 28.08 32.17
N SER A 426 4.57 28.62 32.96
CA SER A 426 4.25 29.63 33.98
C SER A 426 4.91 30.97 33.65
N TYR A 427 4.16 31.85 33.08
CA TYR A 427 4.60 33.20 32.67
C TYR A 427 4.63 34.22 33.82
N ASP A 428 4.24 33.84 35.04
CA ASP A 428 4.03 34.77 36.16
C ASP A 428 5.25 35.60 36.61
N GLN A 429 6.45 35.11 36.30
CA GLN A 429 7.71 35.79 36.68
C GLN A 429 8.70 35.92 35.52
N GLY A 430 8.24 35.68 34.27
CA GLY A 430 9.12 35.59 33.10
C GLY A 430 9.94 34.31 33.03
N ILE A 431 10.49 34.05 31.86
CA ILE A 431 11.21 32.80 31.54
C ILE A 431 12.67 32.90 31.95
N LYS A 432 13.14 31.98 32.79
CA LYS A 432 14.54 31.89 33.19
C LYS A 432 15.41 31.34 32.06
N ASP A 433 16.68 31.67 32.02
CA ASP A 433 17.66 31.14 31.06
C ASP A 433 17.65 29.58 31.04
N SER A 434 17.42 28.93 32.21
CA SER A 434 17.38 27.49 32.34
C SER A 434 16.09 26.86 31.77
N GLU A 435 15.07 27.63 31.53
CA GLU A 435 13.76 27.22 30.99
C GLU A 435 13.70 27.41 29.48
N LEU A 436 14.59 28.21 28.91
CA LEU A 436 14.78 28.29 27.46
C LEU A 436 15.50 27.04 26.95
N ASP A 437 14.93 26.42 25.94
CA ASP A 437 15.53 25.33 25.22
C ASP A 437 15.53 25.66 23.71
N TYR A 438 16.38 24.99 22.95
CA TYR A 438 16.43 25.15 21.51
C TYR A 438 16.05 23.86 20.82
N ILE A 439 15.17 23.97 19.85
CA ILE A 439 14.74 22.84 19.04
C ILE A 439 15.10 23.08 17.58
N SER A 440 15.24 22.02 16.83
CA SER A 440 15.28 22.07 15.37
C SER A 440 13.86 21.86 14.84
N PRO A 441 13.20 22.89 14.26
CA PRO A 441 11.90 22.72 13.63
C PRO A 441 11.90 21.64 12.56
N ASN A 442 12.98 21.57 11.79
CA ASN A 442 13.16 20.56 10.76
C ASN A 442 13.11 19.12 11.34
N GLU A 443 13.84 18.85 12.44
CA GLU A 443 13.79 17.52 13.09
C GLU A 443 12.40 17.20 13.62
N ILE A 444 11.76 18.14 14.29
CA ILE A 444 10.44 17.93 14.89
C ILE A 444 9.43 17.58 13.80
N ILE A 445 9.35 18.39 12.75
CA ILE A 445 8.40 18.19 11.67
C ILE A 445 8.70 16.90 10.90
N THR A 446 9.99 16.62 10.66
CA THR A 446 10.37 15.37 9.96
C THR A 446 9.91 14.14 10.72
N TYR A 447 10.08 14.09 12.05
CA TYR A 447 9.69 12.92 12.84
C TYR A 447 8.20 12.87 13.20
N SER A 448 7.55 14.03 13.42
CA SER A 448 6.13 14.06 13.84
C SER A 448 5.15 13.98 12.68
N ALA A 449 5.44 14.66 11.57
CA ALA A 449 4.47 14.81 10.47
C ALA A 449 4.94 14.14 9.17
N VAL A 450 6.21 14.33 8.79
CA VAL A 450 6.70 13.93 7.46
C VAL A 450 6.88 12.45 7.32
N SER A 451 7.32 11.74 8.36
CA SER A 451 7.49 10.28 8.30
C SER A 451 6.19 9.57 7.95
N GLY A 452 5.06 10.02 8.54
CA GLY A 452 3.73 9.52 8.21
C GLY A 452 3.28 9.87 6.79
N PHE A 453 3.57 11.08 6.34
CA PHE A 453 3.26 11.54 4.98
C PHE A 453 4.04 10.76 3.92
N ILE A 454 5.36 10.60 4.08
CA ILE A 454 6.21 9.82 3.17
C ILE A 454 5.72 8.38 3.08
N LYS A 455 5.33 7.76 4.21
CA LYS A 455 4.76 6.42 4.20
C LYS A 455 3.47 6.38 3.39
N SER A 456 2.55 7.33 3.60
CA SER A 456 1.31 7.41 2.82
C SER A 456 1.59 7.59 1.33
N CYS A 457 2.53 8.46 0.93
CA CYS A 457 2.93 8.63 -0.47
C CYS A 457 3.46 7.32 -1.08
N LYS A 458 4.29 6.57 -0.35
CA LYS A 458 4.79 5.26 -0.81
C LYS A 458 3.67 4.23 -0.95
N ASP A 459 2.74 4.19 -0.01
CA ASP A 459 1.59 3.26 -0.08
C ASP A 459 0.68 3.62 -1.26
N ILE A 460 0.42 4.91 -1.51
CA ILE A 460 -0.32 5.40 -2.68
C ILE A 460 0.40 4.99 -3.97
N LYS A 461 1.71 5.27 -4.07
CA LYS A 461 2.51 4.93 -5.26
C LYS A 461 2.51 3.43 -5.54
N ASN A 462 2.72 2.59 -4.51
CA ASN A 462 2.69 1.14 -4.67
C ASN A 462 1.32 0.63 -5.11
N GLY A 463 0.23 1.15 -4.52
CA GLY A 463 -1.13 0.84 -4.94
C GLY A 463 -1.40 1.23 -6.38
N LEU A 464 -0.97 2.44 -6.78
CA LEU A 464 -1.10 2.94 -8.14
C LEU A 464 -0.32 2.08 -9.16
N MET A 465 0.92 1.69 -8.85
CA MET A 465 1.70 0.82 -9.72
C MET A 465 1.00 -0.52 -9.99
N LEU A 466 0.39 -1.13 -8.96
CA LEU A 466 -0.39 -2.35 -9.12
C LEU A 466 -1.64 -2.13 -9.99
N ASP A 467 -2.34 -1.01 -9.79
CA ASP A 467 -3.52 -0.65 -10.57
C ASP A 467 -3.15 -0.40 -12.05
N LEU A 468 -2.03 0.26 -12.34
CA LEU A 468 -1.52 0.49 -13.71
C LEU A 468 -1.07 -0.81 -14.38
N GLU A 469 -0.41 -1.72 -13.65
CA GLU A 469 -0.07 -3.06 -14.15
C GLU A 469 -1.33 -3.87 -14.50
N GLU A 470 -2.38 -3.77 -13.69
CA GLU A 470 -3.66 -4.44 -13.97
C GLU A 470 -4.34 -3.85 -15.22
N MET A 471 -4.28 -2.53 -15.41
CA MET A 471 -4.78 -1.88 -16.63
C MET A 471 -4.02 -2.34 -17.87
N GLN A 472 -2.68 -2.42 -17.80
CA GLN A 472 -1.86 -2.93 -18.90
C GLN A 472 -2.21 -4.39 -19.26
N LYS A 473 -2.40 -5.24 -18.22
CA LYS A 473 -2.88 -6.60 -18.44
C LYS A 473 -4.26 -6.61 -19.12
N GLY A 474 -5.15 -5.70 -18.69
CA GLY A 474 -6.47 -5.53 -19.30
C GLY A 474 -6.40 -5.15 -20.78
N LEU A 475 -5.52 -4.22 -21.18
CA LEU A 475 -5.32 -3.86 -22.59
C LEU A 475 -4.80 -5.06 -23.41
N LYS A 476 -3.88 -5.82 -22.86
CA LYS A 476 -3.40 -7.05 -23.50
C LYS A 476 -4.52 -8.11 -23.61
N ASP A 477 -5.40 -8.19 -22.62
CA ASP A 477 -6.57 -9.07 -22.69
C ASP A 477 -7.52 -8.64 -23.82
N VAL A 478 -7.75 -7.32 -24.05
CA VAL A 478 -8.56 -6.79 -25.17
C VAL A 478 -8.05 -7.30 -26.51
N ASP A 479 -6.75 -7.17 -26.76
CA ASP A 479 -6.06 -7.68 -27.93
C ASP A 479 -6.28 -9.19 -28.10
N GLN A 480 -5.98 -9.95 -27.07
CA GLN A 480 -6.06 -11.41 -27.09
C GLN A 480 -7.50 -11.91 -27.27
N ILE A 481 -8.49 -11.23 -26.70
CA ILE A 481 -9.91 -11.56 -26.88
C ILE A 481 -10.27 -11.36 -28.36
N ALA A 482 -9.93 -10.23 -28.95
CA ALA A 482 -10.26 -9.94 -30.34
C ALA A 482 -9.60 -10.94 -31.30
N ASP A 483 -8.28 -11.12 -31.21
CA ASP A 483 -7.51 -12.04 -32.09
C ASP A 483 -7.94 -13.49 -31.95
N PHE A 484 -8.07 -14.01 -30.71
CA PHE A 484 -8.40 -15.44 -30.49
C PHE A 484 -9.82 -15.79 -30.94
N ASN A 485 -10.79 -14.88 -30.75
CA ASN A 485 -12.17 -15.15 -31.19
C ASN A 485 -12.27 -15.19 -32.73
N ILE A 486 -11.59 -14.28 -33.42
CA ILE A 486 -11.52 -14.33 -34.90
C ILE A 486 -10.78 -15.58 -35.39
N GLU A 487 -9.66 -15.92 -34.75
CA GLU A 487 -8.93 -17.15 -35.06
C GLU A 487 -9.78 -18.40 -34.82
N SER A 488 -10.58 -18.41 -33.78
CA SER A 488 -11.52 -19.51 -33.50
C SER A 488 -12.58 -19.60 -34.60
N ALA A 489 -13.14 -18.45 -35.01
CA ALA A 489 -14.10 -18.40 -36.14
C ALA A 489 -13.50 -18.93 -37.45
N ILE A 490 -12.26 -18.56 -37.77
CA ILE A 490 -11.55 -19.07 -38.95
C ILE A 490 -11.32 -20.58 -38.86
N SER A 491 -11.01 -21.11 -37.68
CA SER A 491 -10.73 -22.53 -37.47
C SER A 491 -11.97 -23.44 -37.65
N MET A 492 -13.16 -22.90 -37.47
CA MET A 492 -14.42 -23.65 -37.69
C MET A 492 -14.61 -24.11 -39.15
N TYR A 493 -14.07 -23.36 -40.10
CA TYR A 493 -14.10 -23.79 -41.50
C TYR A 493 -13.18 -24.99 -41.79
N ARG A 494 -12.43 -25.49 -40.80
CA ARG A 494 -11.59 -26.69 -40.92
C ARG A 494 -12.23 -27.92 -40.22
N THR A 495 -13.29 -27.72 -39.43
CA THR A 495 -13.98 -28.77 -38.68
C THR A 495 -15.43 -28.89 -39.19
N GLU A 496 -15.92 -30.10 -39.46
CA GLU A 496 -17.25 -30.34 -40.04
C GLU A 496 -18.42 -30.17 -39.03
N GLU A 497 -18.15 -29.78 -37.78
CA GLU A 497 -19.17 -29.58 -36.73
C GLU A 497 -19.60 -28.10 -36.68
N VAL A 498 -20.73 -27.76 -37.31
CA VAL A 498 -21.26 -26.40 -37.34
C VAL A 498 -22.55 -26.31 -36.56
N SER A 499 -22.49 -25.87 -35.32
CA SER A 499 -23.67 -25.46 -34.54
C SER A 499 -23.85 -23.94 -34.46
N GLU A 500 -22.78 -23.14 -34.68
CA GLU A 500 -22.77 -21.69 -34.55
C GLU A 500 -22.22 -21.01 -35.81
N SER A 501 -22.63 -19.78 -36.12
CA SER A 501 -22.11 -19.02 -37.26
C SER A 501 -20.68 -18.52 -36.94
N PRO A 502 -19.67 -18.82 -37.78
CA PRO A 502 -18.30 -18.33 -37.57
C PRO A 502 -18.21 -16.80 -37.44
N VAL A 503 -18.93 -16.07 -38.30
CA VAL A 503 -19.00 -14.60 -38.24
C VAL A 503 -19.68 -14.12 -36.96
N GLY A 504 -20.69 -14.88 -36.48
CA GLY A 504 -21.33 -14.59 -35.17
C GLY A 504 -20.38 -14.71 -34.00
N ILE A 505 -19.52 -15.74 -33.98
CA ILE A 505 -18.50 -15.92 -32.93
C ILE A 505 -17.49 -14.77 -32.93
N ALA A 506 -17.05 -14.34 -34.10
CA ALA A 506 -16.15 -13.19 -34.24
C ALA A 506 -16.82 -11.90 -33.73
N ALA A 507 -18.07 -11.64 -34.11
CA ALA A 507 -18.86 -10.49 -33.66
C ALA A 507 -19.00 -10.44 -32.13
N GLU A 508 -19.34 -11.58 -31.50
CA GLU A 508 -19.45 -11.68 -30.06
C GLU A 508 -18.09 -11.51 -29.35
N GLY A 509 -17.02 -12.03 -29.94
CA GLY A 509 -15.67 -11.83 -29.44
C GLY A 509 -15.27 -10.35 -29.43
N ILE A 510 -15.50 -9.63 -30.53
CA ILE A 510 -15.26 -8.18 -30.60
C ILE A 510 -16.13 -7.40 -29.61
N LYS A 511 -17.39 -7.80 -29.43
CA LYS A 511 -18.25 -7.19 -28.42
C LYS A 511 -17.70 -7.37 -27.01
N ARG A 512 -17.19 -8.56 -26.67
CA ARG A 512 -16.54 -8.82 -25.37
C ARG A 512 -15.24 -8.02 -25.21
N ALA A 513 -14.43 -7.87 -26.24
CA ALA A 513 -13.25 -7.02 -26.25
C ALA A 513 -13.61 -5.54 -25.96
N LYS A 514 -14.72 -5.05 -26.55
CA LYS A 514 -15.25 -3.71 -26.28
C LYS A 514 -15.70 -3.55 -24.83
N LEU A 515 -16.47 -4.49 -24.29
CA LEU A 515 -16.90 -4.48 -22.87
C LEU A 515 -15.68 -4.49 -21.93
N LYS A 516 -14.61 -5.20 -22.28
CA LYS A 516 -13.37 -5.19 -21.54
C LYS A 516 -12.69 -3.81 -21.56
N THR A 517 -12.72 -3.11 -22.70
CA THR A 517 -12.20 -1.75 -22.81
C THR A 517 -13.01 -0.76 -21.95
N GLU A 518 -14.33 -0.88 -21.94
CA GLU A 518 -15.21 -0.09 -21.05
C GLU A 518 -14.92 -0.37 -19.57
N SER A 519 -14.63 -1.62 -19.20
CA SER A 519 -14.19 -1.97 -17.84
C SER A 519 -12.85 -1.32 -17.46
N ILE A 520 -11.91 -1.18 -18.41
CA ILE A 520 -10.64 -0.47 -18.18
C ILE A 520 -10.89 1.03 -17.98
N GLU A 521 -11.78 1.63 -18.76
CA GLU A 521 -12.16 3.05 -18.60
C GLU A 521 -12.76 3.33 -17.21
N ASN A 522 -13.72 2.51 -16.77
CA ASN A 522 -14.28 2.60 -15.41
C ASN A 522 -13.19 2.47 -14.34
N LYS A 523 -12.19 1.62 -14.57
CA LYS A 523 -11.06 1.47 -13.65
C LYS A 523 -10.16 2.70 -13.62
N VAL A 524 -9.97 3.39 -14.75
CA VAL A 524 -9.26 4.69 -14.79
C VAL A 524 -9.96 5.70 -13.90
N ASP A 525 -11.29 5.79 -13.96
CA ASP A 525 -12.08 6.68 -13.12
C ASP A 525 -11.95 6.31 -11.63
N GLU A 526 -12.00 5.01 -11.30
CA GLU A 526 -11.77 4.52 -9.92
C GLU A 526 -10.38 4.89 -9.39
N ILE A 527 -9.34 4.75 -10.21
CA ILE A 527 -7.95 5.10 -9.85
C ILE A 527 -7.83 6.60 -9.60
N GLU A 528 -8.40 7.43 -10.45
CA GLU A 528 -8.40 8.89 -10.30
C GLU A 528 -9.05 9.30 -8.98
N LEU A 529 -10.25 8.79 -8.69
CA LEU A 529 -10.96 9.05 -7.44
C LEU A 529 -10.17 8.56 -6.22
N LYS A 530 -9.52 7.41 -6.32
CA LYS A 530 -8.69 6.83 -5.26
C LYS A 530 -7.46 7.70 -4.99
N ILE A 531 -6.73 8.12 -6.04
CA ILE A 531 -5.57 9.03 -5.90
C ILE A 531 -6.01 10.32 -5.21
N LYS A 532 -7.10 10.94 -5.67
CA LYS A 532 -7.64 12.16 -5.09
C LYS A 532 -7.96 11.98 -3.62
N LYS A 533 -8.64 10.90 -3.24
CA LYS A 533 -9.01 10.59 -1.87
C LYS A 533 -7.79 10.34 -0.98
N ASP A 534 -6.93 9.42 -1.39
CA ASP A 534 -5.79 8.97 -0.58
C ASP A 534 -4.76 10.10 -0.40
N LEU A 535 -4.51 10.89 -1.45
CA LEU A 535 -3.61 12.04 -1.39
C LEU A 535 -4.20 13.16 -0.53
N LYS A 536 -5.52 13.39 -0.62
CA LYS A 536 -6.24 14.33 0.26
C LYS A 536 -6.10 13.94 1.73
N GLU A 537 -6.34 12.66 2.07
CA GLU A 537 -6.19 12.15 3.44
C GLU A 537 -4.74 12.32 3.95
N ALA A 538 -3.74 12.06 3.10
CA ALA A 538 -2.33 12.25 3.46
C ALA A 538 -1.99 13.72 3.72
N VAL A 539 -2.47 14.64 2.88
CA VAL A 539 -2.27 16.09 3.03
C VAL A 539 -3.03 16.65 4.22
N GLN A 540 -4.26 16.22 4.47
CA GLN A 540 -5.03 16.62 5.66
C GLN A 540 -4.30 16.18 6.93
N LYS A 541 -3.82 14.94 6.97
CA LYS A 541 -3.10 14.41 8.13
C LYS A 541 -1.82 15.19 8.45
N ILE A 542 -1.00 15.52 7.45
CA ILE A 542 0.19 16.35 7.69
C ILE A 542 -0.20 17.77 8.12
N ASN A 543 -1.26 18.33 7.54
CA ASN A 543 -1.77 19.63 7.91
C ASN A 543 -2.23 19.69 9.38
N ASP A 544 -3.01 18.69 9.82
CA ASP A 544 -3.48 18.59 11.21
C ASP A 544 -2.31 18.47 12.19
N GLN A 545 -1.28 17.70 11.83
CA GLN A 545 -0.07 17.59 12.63
C GLN A 545 0.73 18.90 12.68
N LEU A 546 0.78 19.67 11.59
CA LEU A 546 1.39 21.00 11.59
C LEU A 546 0.59 22.01 12.42
N ILE A 547 -0.75 21.93 12.42
CA ILE A 547 -1.62 22.73 13.31
C ILE A 547 -1.36 22.37 14.78
N GLU A 548 -1.28 21.08 15.11
CA GLU A 548 -0.98 20.63 16.47
C GLU A 548 0.36 21.20 16.97
N LEU A 549 1.36 21.36 16.09
CA LEU A 549 2.63 22.00 16.40
C LEU A 549 2.53 23.51 16.67
N THR A 550 1.50 24.20 16.18
CA THR A 550 1.29 25.64 16.46
C THR A 550 0.70 25.90 17.85
N GLN A 551 0.25 24.87 18.56
CA GLN A 551 -0.29 24.97 19.91
C GLN A 551 0.86 24.80 20.91
N SER A 552 1.25 25.90 21.58
CA SER A 552 2.43 25.97 22.45
C SER A 552 2.45 24.98 23.63
N GLU A 553 1.29 24.48 24.06
CA GLU A 553 1.16 23.49 25.15
C GLU A 553 1.67 22.09 24.75
N ASN A 554 1.77 21.79 23.46
CA ASN A 554 2.05 20.44 22.93
C ASN A 554 3.53 20.19 22.61
N ILE A 555 4.40 21.22 22.62
CA ILE A 555 5.79 21.07 22.16
C ILE A 555 6.60 20.10 23.05
N PHE A 556 6.34 20.08 24.36
CA PHE A 556 7.00 19.16 25.27
C PHE A 556 6.54 17.69 25.05
N ASP A 557 5.27 17.48 24.82
CA ASP A 557 4.69 16.16 24.48
C ASP A 557 5.20 15.67 23.12
N ILE A 558 5.44 16.58 22.19
CA ILE A 558 6.00 16.28 20.88
C ILE A 558 7.47 15.81 20.99
N LYS A 559 8.29 16.45 21.84
CA LYS A 559 9.66 15.95 22.14
C LYS A 559 9.64 14.52 22.67
N LEU A 560 8.71 14.19 23.57
CA LEU A 560 8.51 12.84 24.08
C LEU A 560 8.03 11.88 22.98
N LYS A 561 7.12 12.34 22.11
CA LYS A 561 6.66 11.58 20.94
C LYS A 561 7.82 11.33 19.94
N ILE A 562 8.71 12.29 19.74
CA ILE A 562 9.91 12.16 18.86
C ILE A 562 10.86 11.12 19.40
N VAL A 563 11.15 11.14 20.70
CA VAL A 563 12.00 10.12 21.32
C VAL A 563 11.36 8.73 21.21
N LYS A 564 10.03 8.63 21.38
CA LYS A 564 9.28 7.40 21.15
C LYS A 564 9.26 6.98 19.68
N SER A 565 9.12 7.92 18.73
CA SER A 565 9.09 7.59 17.30
C SER A 565 10.47 7.21 16.76
N LYS A 566 11.56 7.84 17.24
CA LYS A 566 12.93 7.39 16.95
C LYS A 566 13.20 5.96 17.46
N ALA A 567 12.63 5.61 18.63
CA ALA A 567 12.69 4.24 19.16
C ALA A 567 11.80 3.27 18.39
N LEU A 568 10.61 3.71 17.92
CA LEU A 568 9.66 2.91 17.13
C LEU A 568 10.13 2.66 15.70
N GLN A 569 10.77 3.64 15.02
CA GLN A 569 11.36 3.43 13.69
C GLN A 569 12.44 2.34 13.71
N ARG A 570 13.32 2.36 14.73
CA ARG A 570 14.28 1.25 14.92
C ARG A 570 13.60 -0.10 15.17
N THR A 571 12.39 -0.09 15.78
CA THR A 571 11.62 -1.30 16.05
C THR A 571 10.79 -1.72 14.84
N GLU A 572 10.35 -0.80 13.97
CA GLU A 572 9.63 -1.12 12.72
C GLU A 572 10.56 -1.70 11.66
N GLU A 573 11.78 -1.19 11.50
CA GLU A 573 12.81 -1.83 10.66
C GLU A 573 13.15 -3.25 11.13
N LEU A 574 13.15 -3.49 12.44
CA LEU A 574 13.29 -4.82 13.03
C LEU A 574 12.02 -5.66 12.84
N LYS A 575 10.82 -5.05 12.96
CA LYS A 575 9.53 -5.72 12.74
C LYS A 575 9.31 -6.07 11.27
N GLU A 576 9.71 -5.26 10.31
CA GLU A 576 9.64 -5.63 8.89
C GLU A 576 10.51 -6.84 8.56
N LYS A 577 11.72 -6.89 9.13
CA LYS A 577 12.59 -8.07 8.99
C LYS A 577 12.02 -9.32 9.66
N THR A 578 11.43 -9.17 10.85
CA THR A 578 10.77 -10.27 11.57
C THR A 578 9.42 -10.63 10.97
N PHE A 579 8.64 -9.66 10.46
CA PHE A 579 7.36 -9.91 9.81
C PHE A 579 7.52 -10.63 8.46
N LYS A 580 8.56 -10.32 7.68
CA LYS A 580 8.92 -11.11 6.49
C LYS A 580 9.30 -12.54 6.85
N ALA A 581 10.03 -12.75 7.95
CA ALA A 581 10.35 -14.08 8.45
C ALA A 581 9.11 -14.83 8.97
N VAL A 582 8.22 -14.16 9.70
CA VAL A 582 6.97 -14.72 10.23
C VAL A 582 5.96 -14.97 9.11
N LYS A 583 5.85 -14.08 8.11
CA LYS A 583 4.96 -14.28 6.95
C LYS A 583 5.34 -15.52 6.13
N ASN A 584 6.63 -15.85 6.10
CA ASN A 584 7.11 -17.09 5.47
C ASN A 584 6.88 -18.34 6.34
N PHE A 585 6.64 -18.19 7.66
CA PHE A 585 6.40 -19.30 8.59
C PHE A 585 4.92 -19.64 8.77
N ILE A 586 4.02 -18.65 8.58
CA ILE A 586 2.56 -18.83 8.71
C ILE A 586 2.01 -19.90 7.75
N PRO A 587 2.39 -19.97 6.44
CA PRO A 587 1.92 -21.03 5.55
C PRO A 587 2.31 -22.42 6.03
N VAL A 588 3.49 -22.57 6.62
CA VAL A 588 3.99 -23.86 7.14
C VAL A 588 3.18 -24.27 8.38
N LEU A 589 2.85 -23.33 9.26
CA LEU A 589 2.03 -23.60 10.44
C LEU A 589 0.58 -23.95 10.08
N ILE A 590 0.00 -23.25 9.10
CA ILE A 590 -1.35 -23.51 8.57
C ILE A 590 -1.41 -24.89 7.90
N THR A 591 -0.37 -25.29 7.16
CA THR A 591 -0.32 -26.62 6.54
C THR A 591 -0.15 -27.73 7.56
N LEU A 592 0.56 -27.49 8.67
CA LEU A 592 0.66 -28.45 9.79
C LEU A 592 -0.67 -28.59 10.53
N ILE A 593 -1.38 -27.50 10.78
CA ILE A 593 -2.70 -27.49 11.43
C ILE A 593 -3.75 -28.15 10.50
N LYS A 594 -3.72 -27.85 9.19
CA LYS A 594 -4.61 -28.50 8.20
C LYS A 594 -4.33 -30.01 8.10
N LYS A 595 -3.07 -30.44 8.07
CA LYS A 595 -2.72 -31.88 8.10
C LYS A 595 -3.22 -32.61 9.35
N ALA A 596 -3.17 -31.93 10.50
CA ALA A 596 -3.71 -32.49 11.74
C ALA A 596 -5.25 -32.60 11.71
N PHE A 597 -5.92 -31.63 11.07
CA PHE A 597 -7.38 -31.61 10.95
C PHE A 597 -7.88 -32.63 9.90
N ASP A 598 -7.20 -32.79 8.77
CA ASP A 598 -7.52 -33.79 7.73
C ASP A 598 -7.33 -35.22 8.26
N ASN A 599 -6.27 -35.47 9.04
CA ASN A 599 -6.08 -36.75 9.68
C ASN A 599 -7.19 -37.08 10.70
N SER A 600 -7.75 -36.09 11.39
CA SER A 600 -8.86 -36.29 12.31
C SER A 600 -10.17 -36.61 11.57
N LYS A 601 -10.39 -36.02 10.39
CA LYS A 601 -11.57 -36.25 9.55
C LYS A 601 -11.57 -37.68 8.96
N HIS A 602 -10.42 -38.18 8.51
CA HIS A 602 -10.23 -39.56 8.05
C HIS A 602 -10.39 -40.58 9.18
N PHE A 603 -9.90 -40.24 10.37
CA PHE A 603 -10.09 -41.07 11.55
C PHE A 603 -11.58 -41.16 11.95
N PHE A 604 -12.32 -40.06 11.83
CA PHE A 604 -13.75 -40.04 12.14
C PHE A 604 -14.60 -40.80 11.09
N GLN A 605 -14.22 -40.73 9.81
CA GLN A 605 -14.84 -41.49 8.72
C GLN A 605 -14.56 -43.00 8.86
N TYR A 606 -13.33 -43.36 9.21
CA TYR A 606 -12.93 -44.73 9.47
C TYR A 606 -13.71 -45.32 10.67
N PHE A 607 -13.92 -44.54 11.73
CA PHE A 607 -14.69 -44.93 12.88
C PHE A 607 -16.19 -45.16 12.52
N ARG A 608 -16.73 -44.31 11.68
CA ARG A 608 -18.13 -44.37 11.22
C ARG A 608 -18.41 -45.57 10.32
N SER A 609 -17.45 -45.95 9.47
CA SER A 609 -17.55 -47.14 8.60
C SER A 609 -17.52 -48.43 9.38
N LYS A 610 -16.76 -48.45 10.48
CA LYS A 610 -16.61 -49.67 11.33
C LYS A 610 -17.85 -49.97 12.16
N PHE A 611 -18.71 -48.99 12.42
CA PHE A 611 -19.94 -49.13 13.23
C PHE A 611 -21.23 -49.25 12.37
N GLY A 612 -21.11 -49.46 11.05
CA GLY A 612 -22.26 -49.75 10.20
C GLY A 612 -23.29 -48.62 10.04
N LEU A 613 -22.87 -47.35 10.26
CA LEU A 613 -23.74 -46.17 10.18
C LEU A 613 -23.80 -45.52 8.80
N LEU A 614 -23.26 -46.20 7.76
CA LEU A 614 -23.35 -45.79 6.37
C LEU A 614 -24.38 -46.61 5.63
N PRO A 615 -25.22 -46.01 4.76
CA PRO A 615 -26.11 -46.76 3.89
C PRO A 615 -25.28 -47.66 2.95
N PRO A 616 -25.87 -48.83 2.52
CA PRO A 616 -25.15 -49.75 1.62
C PRO A 616 -24.77 -49.00 0.32
N PRO A 617 -23.56 -49.26 -0.22
CA PRO A 617 -23.10 -48.60 -1.44
C PRO A 617 -24.02 -48.95 -2.63
N LYS A 618 -24.41 -47.96 -3.39
CA LYS A 618 -25.05 -48.17 -4.71
C LYS A 618 -24.08 -48.87 -5.65
N GLY A 619 -24.60 -49.63 -6.60
CA GLY A 619 -23.75 -50.36 -7.55
C GLY A 619 -22.76 -49.44 -8.29
N ILE A 620 -21.52 -49.92 -8.47
CA ILE A 620 -20.37 -49.14 -8.99
C ILE A 620 -20.66 -48.46 -10.34
N SER A 621 -21.38 -49.13 -11.23
CA SER A 621 -21.66 -48.70 -12.61
C SER A 621 -22.59 -47.45 -12.68
N SER A 622 -23.49 -47.27 -11.72
CA SER A 622 -24.48 -46.17 -11.78
C SER A 622 -23.86 -44.82 -11.33
N GLU A 623 -23.07 -44.79 -10.29
CA GLU A 623 -22.45 -43.55 -9.80
C GLU A 623 -21.38 -42.98 -10.75
N VAL A 624 -20.56 -43.86 -11.34
CA VAL A 624 -19.57 -43.47 -12.34
C VAL A 624 -20.25 -43.04 -13.65
N SER A 625 -21.25 -43.73 -14.11
CA SER A 625 -21.98 -43.39 -15.31
C SER A 625 -22.72 -42.05 -15.18
N ASP A 626 -23.38 -41.80 -14.05
CA ASP A 626 -24.03 -40.52 -13.77
C ASP A 626 -23.01 -39.36 -13.72
N PHE A 627 -21.83 -39.59 -13.12
CA PHE A 627 -20.74 -38.60 -13.06
C PHE A 627 -20.17 -38.29 -14.47
N LEU A 628 -19.93 -39.31 -15.29
CA LEU A 628 -19.43 -39.15 -16.64
C LEU A 628 -20.43 -38.43 -17.55
N ALA A 629 -21.72 -38.84 -17.51
CA ALA A 629 -22.79 -38.20 -18.25
C ALA A 629 -22.97 -36.71 -17.85
N ALA A 630 -22.90 -36.39 -16.54
CA ALA A 630 -22.98 -35.01 -16.07
C ALA A 630 -21.80 -34.17 -16.56
N THR A 631 -20.59 -34.75 -16.61
CA THR A 631 -19.39 -34.06 -17.10
C THR A 631 -19.48 -33.79 -18.61
N GLU A 632 -19.89 -34.78 -19.39
CA GLU A 632 -20.05 -34.64 -20.84
C GLU A 632 -21.11 -33.60 -21.20
N LYS A 633 -22.21 -33.59 -20.46
CA LYS A 633 -23.28 -32.60 -20.60
C LYS A 633 -22.84 -31.19 -20.20
N ALA A 634 -21.96 -31.02 -19.19
CA ALA A 634 -21.43 -29.73 -18.80
C ALA A 634 -20.50 -29.18 -19.90
N ILE A 635 -19.62 -30.03 -20.44
CA ILE A 635 -18.67 -29.64 -21.50
C ILE A 635 -19.38 -29.29 -22.80
N SER A 636 -20.40 -30.06 -23.21
CA SER A 636 -21.13 -29.82 -24.46
C SER A 636 -21.93 -28.51 -24.47
N ARG A 637 -22.22 -27.92 -23.30
CA ARG A 637 -22.93 -26.64 -23.16
C ARG A 637 -22.01 -25.42 -23.28
N LEU A 638 -20.71 -25.64 -23.24
CA LEU A 638 -19.75 -24.55 -23.31
C LEU A 638 -19.65 -23.98 -24.72
N PRO A 639 -19.50 -22.65 -24.90
CA PRO A 639 -19.24 -22.05 -26.20
C PRO A 639 -18.01 -22.67 -26.87
N PHE A 640 -18.00 -22.77 -28.20
CA PHE A 640 -16.90 -23.34 -28.97
C PHE A 640 -15.55 -22.71 -28.61
N VAL A 641 -15.50 -21.39 -28.49
CA VAL A 641 -14.29 -20.64 -28.09
C VAL A 641 -13.77 -21.10 -26.73
N TYR A 642 -14.68 -21.34 -25.78
CA TYR A 642 -14.33 -21.78 -24.44
C TYR A 642 -13.84 -23.23 -24.41
N GLN A 643 -14.49 -24.14 -25.16
CA GLN A 643 -14.03 -25.52 -25.31
C GLN A 643 -12.61 -25.57 -25.92
N ARG A 644 -12.32 -24.71 -26.91
CA ARG A 644 -11.01 -24.61 -27.54
C ARG A 644 -9.92 -24.11 -26.59
N LEU A 645 -10.24 -23.12 -25.76
CA LEU A 645 -9.33 -22.56 -24.75
C LEU A 645 -8.92 -23.57 -23.67
N PHE A 646 -9.85 -24.44 -23.28
CA PHE A 646 -9.65 -25.41 -22.20
C PHE A 646 -9.38 -26.85 -22.71
N LYS A 647 -9.06 -27.00 -24.00
CA LYS A 647 -8.69 -28.27 -24.59
C LYS A 647 -7.48 -28.90 -23.87
N ILE A 648 -7.57 -30.22 -23.62
CA ILE A 648 -6.57 -30.99 -22.88
C ILE A 648 -5.47 -31.52 -23.83
N GLU A 649 -5.01 -30.70 -24.74
CA GLU A 649 -3.90 -31.02 -25.65
C GLU A 649 -2.64 -30.24 -25.23
N PRO A 650 -1.44 -30.76 -25.61
CA PRO A 650 -0.22 -30.00 -25.38
C PRO A 650 -0.31 -28.63 -26.04
N LEU A 651 0.09 -27.59 -25.31
CA LEU A 651 0.06 -26.21 -25.78
C LEU A 651 1.18 -25.99 -26.83
N GLU A 652 0.82 -25.29 -27.88
CA GLU A 652 1.73 -24.74 -28.89
C GLU A 652 1.80 -23.22 -28.83
N ASP A 653 0.77 -22.59 -28.27
CA ASP A 653 0.60 -21.12 -28.18
C ASP A 653 1.19 -20.58 -26.88
N GLU A 654 2.19 -19.72 -27.00
CA GLU A 654 2.91 -19.09 -25.89
C GLU A 654 1.97 -18.26 -24.97
N ARG A 655 0.89 -17.75 -25.52
CA ARG A 655 -0.10 -16.96 -24.76
C ARG A 655 -0.65 -17.69 -23.54
N PHE A 656 -0.65 -19.03 -23.54
CA PHE A 656 -1.23 -19.87 -22.48
C PHE A 656 -0.19 -20.52 -21.57
N PHE A 657 1.09 -20.35 -21.85
CA PHE A 657 2.15 -20.97 -21.07
C PHE A 657 2.44 -20.15 -19.79
N GLU A 658 2.28 -20.78 -18.64
CA GLU A 658 2.53 -20.16 -17.34
C GLU A 658 2.99 -21.20 -16.30
N GLY A 659 3.70 -20.77 -15.27
CA GLY A 659 3.95 -21.57 -14.05
C GLY A 659 5.13 -22.54 -14.09
N ARG A 660 5.91 -22.65 -15.20
CA ARG A 660 7.02 -23.63 -15.34
C ARG A 660 8.37 -22.98 -15.71
N LYS A 661 8.58 -21.73 -15.33
CA LYS A 661 9.81 -20.97 -15.64
C LYS A 661 11.07 -21.58 -15.00
N LYS A 662 10.92 -22.20 -13.83
CA LYS A 662 12.04 -22.84 -13.12
C LYS A 662 12.52 -24.08 -13.86
N GLU A 663 11.59 -24.96 -14.23
CA GLU A 663 11.86 -26.19 -14.96
C GLU A 663 12.45 -25.90 -16.34
N LEU A 664 11.93 -24.87 -17.04
CA LEU A 664 12.49 -24.42 -18.32
C LEU A 664 13.94 -23.96 -18.18
N LYS A 665 14.24 -23.18 -17.14
CA LYS A 665 15.60 -22.71 -16.85
C LYS A 665 16.55 -23.85 -16.51
N GLU A 666 16.09 -24.93 -15.86
CA GLU A 666 16.89 -26.11 -15.54
C GLU A 666 17.27 -26.84 -16.82
N ILE A 667 16.33 -27.02 -17.78
CA ILE A 667 16.61 -27.65 -19.08
C ILE A 667 17.59 -26.78 -19.91
N SER A 668 17.39 -25.45 -19.91
CA SER A 668 18.27 -24.51 -20.60
C SER A 668 19.70 -24.53 -20.01
N SER A 669 19.83 -24.69 -18.70
CA SER A 669 21.13 -24.84 -18.04
C SER A 669 21.82 -26.13 -18.41
N ALA A 670 21.04 -27.23 -18.54
CA ALA A 670 21.57 -28.52 -19.02
C ALA A 670 22.07 -28.41 -20.45
N PHE A 671 21.30 -27.77 -21.33
CA PHE A 671 21.70 -27.55 -22.72
C PHE A 671 23.01 -26.76 -22.83
N ASN A 672 23.13 -25.64 -22.11
CA ASN A 672 24.36 -24.85 -22.05
C ASN A 672 25.57 -25.68 -21.55
N ASN A 673 25.37 -26.56 -20.54
CA ASN A 673 26.44 -27.42 -20.06
C ASN A 673 26.83 -28.49 -21.12
N TRP A 674 25.85 -29.03 -21.87
CA TRP A 674 26.15 -29.95 -22.97
C TRP A 674 26.93 -29.24 -24.09
N GLU A 675 26.60 -28.01 -24.46
CA GLU A 675 27.38 -27.23 -25.43
C GLU A 675 28.86 -27.15 -25.03
N HIS A 676 29.13 -27.00 -23.71
CA HIS A 676 30.48 -27.02 -23.16
C HIS A 676 31.05 -28.41 -22.91
N LYS A 677 30.48 -29.45 -23.53
CA LYS A 677 30.92 -30.88 -23.47
C LYS A 677 30.91 -31.50 -22.06
N LYS A 678 30.10 -30.95 -21.14
CA LYS A 678 29.86 -31.54 -19.84
C LYS A 678 28.77 -32.61 -19.92
N PHE A 679 28.78 -33.54 -18.95
CA PHE A 679 27.72 -34.56 -18.84
C PHE A 679 26.39 -33.91 -18.47
N ALA A 680 25.43 -33.92 -19.38
CA ALA A 680 24.17 -33.22 -19.22
C ALA A 680 22.94 -33.95 -19.83
N PRO A 681 22.81 -35.29 -19.78
CA PRO A 681 21.53 -35.92 -20.13
C PRO A 681 20.44 -35.46 -19.17
N VAL A 682 19.24 -35.20 -19.68
CA VAL A 682 18.10 -34.69 -18.94
C VAL A 682 16.99 -35.71 -18.89
N ILE A 683 16.43 -35.94 -17.71
CA ILE A 683 15.15 -36.62 -17.54
C ILE A 683 14.12 -35.62 -17.04
N VAL A 684 12.98 -35.52 -17.72
CA VAL A 684 11.82 -34.72 -17.34
C VAL A 684 10.71 -35.70 -16.95
N PHE A 685 10.23 -35.60 -15.72
CA PHE A 685 9.19 -36.49 -15.22
C PHE A 685 8.14 -35.78 -14.37
N GLY A 686 6.93 -36.30 -14.44
CA GLY A 686 5.79 -35.74 -13.73
C GLY A 686 4.55 -36.65 -13.88
N GLU A 687 3.46 -36.27 -13.20
CA GLU A 687 2.20 -36.96 -13.39
C GLU A 687 1.69 -36.81 -14.84
N LYS A 688 0.91 -37.75 -15.31
CA LYS A 688 0.21 -37.58 -16.59
C LYS A 688 -0.65 -36.33 -16.58
N GLY A 689 -0.53 -35.47 -17.59
CA GLY A 689 -1.24 -34.18 -17.65
C GLY A 689 -0.56 -33.04 -16.86
N SER A 690 0.65 -33.23 -16.35
CA SER A 690 1.42 -32.17 -15.67
C SER A 690 2.03 -31.13 -16.63
N GLY A 691 1.96 -31.34 -17.96
CA GLY A 691 2.43 -30.46 -19.00
C GLY A 691 3.86 -30.72 -19.49
N ILE A 692 4.37 -31.94 -19.38
CA ILE A 692 5.74 -32.31 -19.86
C ILE A 692 5.91 -31.95 -21.34
N THR A 693 5.02 -32.43 -22.21
CA THR A 693 5.10 -32.17 -23.65
C THR A 693 4.99 -30.68 -23.97
N THR A 694 4.15 -29.96 -23.27
CA THR A 694 4.05 -28.50 -23.36
C THR A 694 5.36 -27.81 -23.00
N LEU A 695 5.99 -28.19 -21.85
CA LEU A 695 7.30 -27.65 -21.45
C LEU A 695 8.36 -27.85 -22.53
N LEU A 696 8.40 -29.02 -23.16
CA LEU A 696 9.34 -29.28 -24.25
C LEU A 696 9.01 -28.46 -25.50
N ASN A 697 7.75 -28.26 -25.84
CA ASN A 697 7.36 -27.43 -27.00
C ASN A 697 7.94 -26.03 -26.85
N PHE A 698 7.80 -25.42 -25.65
CA PHE A 698 8.31 -24.07 -25.37
C PHE A 698 9.83 -24.04 -25.27
N PHE A 699 10.46 -25.05 -24.67
CA PHE A 699 11.91 -25.14 -24.65
C PHE A 699 12.50 -25.06 -26.07
N PHE A 700 11.94 -25.78 -27.03
CA PHE A 700 12.42 -25.77 -28.41
C PHE A 700 11.99 -24.51 -29.21
N GLY A 701 10.90 -23.84 -28.80
CA GLY A 701 10.44 -22.59 -29.40
C GLY A 701 11.33 -21.39 -29.06
N GLU A 702 11.86 -21.33 -27.85
CA GLU A 702 12.75 -20.24 -27.38
C GLU A 702 14.19 -20.34 -27.92
N LEU A 703 14.62 -21.52 -28.36
CA LEU A 703 16.01 -21.76 -28.75
C LEU A 703 16.16 -21.77 -30.29
N ASN A 704 16.88 -20.78 -30.79
CA ASN A 704 17.34 -20.76 -32.19
C ASN A 704 18.50 -21.75 -32.33
N LEU A 705 18.15 -23.06 -32.37
CA LEU A 705 19.14 -24.15 -32.31
C LEU A 705 19.71 -24.45 -33.70
N GLY A 706 21.02 -24.25 -33.86
CA GLY A 706 21.77 -24.70 -35.01
C GLY A 706 21.99 -26.25 -35.11
N TYR A 707 21.22 -27.02 -34.33
CA TYR A 707 21.37 -28.49 -34.22
C TYR A 707 20.14 -29.19 -34.77
N THR A 708 20.39 -30.43 -35.36
CA THR A 708 19.30 -31.30 -35.77
C THR A 708 18.58 -31.87 -34.55
N ILE A 709 17.25 -31.69 -34.50
CA ILE A 709 16.41 -32.21 -33.42
C ILE A 709 15.64 -33.43 -33.92
N LYS A 710 15.86 -34.57 -33.27
CA LYS A 710 15.11 -35.82 -33.49
C LYS A 710 14.21 -36.07 -32.30
N ARG A 711 12.94 -35.76 -32.43
CA ARG A 711 11.93 -35.93 -31.37
C ARG A 711 10.97 -37.06 -31.72
N THR A 712 10.84 -38.04 -30.83
CA THR A 712 9.95 -39.16 -30.99
C THR A 712 9.32 -39.60 -29.69
N SER A 713 8.08 -40.12 -29.77
CA SER A 713 7.38 -40.72 -28.64
C SER A 713 7.34 -42.23 -28.81
N VAL A 714 7.71 -42.95 -27.75
CA VAL A 714 7.54 -44.42 -27.73
C VAL A 714 6.07 -44.75 -27.56
N LYS A 715 5.37 -45.06 -28.65
CA LYS A 715 3.90 -45.29 -28.66
C LYS A 715 3.50 -46.71 -28.23
N SER A 716 4.31 -47.74 -28.48
CA SER A 716 4.02 -49.14 -28.14
C SER A 716 5.02 -49.67 -27.11
N LYS A 717 4.67 -50.75 -26.39
CA LYS A 717 5.60 -51.41 -25.47
C LYS A 717 6.73 -52.11 -26.20
N ILE A 718 7.98 -51.67 -25.92
CA ILE A 718 9.18 -52.19 -26.49
C ILE A 718 9.97 -52.87 -25.36
N HIS A 719 9.92 -54.20 -25.29
CA HIS A 719 10.59 -55.01 -24.28
C HIS A 719 11.47 -56.10 -24.87
N SER A 720 11.68 -56.11 -26.21
CA SER A 720 12.57 -57.00 -26.91
C SER A 720 13.64 -56.23 -27.67
N GLU A 721 14.89 -56.75 -27.70
CA GLU A 721 16.05 -56.12 -28.34
C GLU A 721 15.80 -55.81 -29.81
N ARG A 722 15.19 -56.72 -30.55
CA ARG A 722 14.86 -56.55 -31.97
C ARG A 722 13.96 -55.32 -32.18
N LYS A 723 12.86 -55.25 -31.44
CA LYS A 723 11.95 -54.09 -31.53
C LYS A 723 12.65 -52.79 -31.14
N PHE A 724 13.60 -52.84 -30.20
CA PHE A 724 14.38 -51.69 -29.76
C PHE A 724 15.31 -51.19 -30.86
N ILE A 725 16.01 -52.09 -31.52
CA ILE A 725 16.89 -51.77 -32.65
C ILE A 725 16.05 -51.20 -33.82
N ASP A 726 14.94 -51.86 -34.17
CA ASP A 726 14.04 -51.36 -35.23
C ASP A 726 13.48 -49.95 -34.90
N PHE A 727 13.20 -49.67 -33.65
CA PHE A 727 12.80 -48.33 -33.21
C PHE A 727 13.91 -47.29 -33.47
N PHE A 728 15.15 -47.61 -33.17
CA PHE A 728 16.29 -46.71 -33.42
C PHE A 728 16.61 -46.58 -34.90
N LYS A 729 16.43 -47.66 -35.74
CA LYS A 729 16.51 -47.54 -37.19
C LYS A 729 15.59 -46.47 -37.74
N ASN A 730 14.37 -46.40 -37.23
CA ASN A 730 13.40 -45.39 -37.66
C ASN A 730 13.79 -43.98 -37.20
N ILE A 731 14.31 -43.81 -35.98
CA ILE A 731 14.76 -42.50 -35.48
C ILE A 731 15.97 -41.97 -36.25
N LEU A 732 16.90 -42.85 -36.55
CA LEU A 732 18.17 -42.50 -37.18
C LEU A 732 18.10 -42.51 -38.71
N ASN A 733 16.99 -43.02 -39.26
CA ASN A 733 16.81 -43.25 -40.70
C ASN A 733 17.95 -44.09 -41.29
N SER A 734 18.39 -45.13 -40.58
CA SER A 734 19.51 -45.97 -40.95
C SER A 734 19.11 -47.44 -40.85
N ASN A 735 19.19 -48.18 -41.98
CA ASN A 735 18.88 -49.63 -42.05
C ASN A 735 20.09 -50.53 -41.71
N SER A 736 21.27 -49.93 -41.53
CA SER A 736 22.53 -50.68 -41.27
C SER A 736 22.73 -51.05 -39.80
N LEU A 737 21.84 -50.69 -38.91
CA LEU A 737 21.97 -50.93 -37.47
C LEU A 737 21.47 -52.32 -37.12
N GLU A 738 22.30 -53.23 -36.69
CA GLU A 738 21.96 -54.63 -36.32
C GLU A 738 22.01 -54.87 -34.81
N THR A 739 22.88 -54.10 -34.12
CA THR A 739 23.09 -54.15 -32.68
C THR A 739 22.98 -52.79 -32.03
N TYR A 740 22.82 -52.74 -30.71
CA TYR A 740 22.83 -51.45 -30.01
C TYR A 740 24.22 -50.78 -29.98
N TYR A 741 25.30 -51.55 -30.24
CA TYR A 741 26.63 -50.96 -30.41
C TYR A 741 26.75 -50.20 -31.73
N ASP A 742 26.10 -50.66 -32.79
CA ASP A 742 26.06 -49.90 -34.06
C ASP A 742 25.35 -48.56 -33.88
N ILE A 743 24.36 -48.48 -32.98
CA ILE A 743 23.70 -47.24 -32.63
C ILE A 743 24.68 -46.27 -31.95
N ILE A 744 25.49 -46.78 -30.99
CA ILE A 744 26.49 -45.97 -30.30
C ILE A 744 27.53 -45.43 -31.28
N ASP A 745 28.03 -46.29 -32.15
CA ASP A 745 29.05 -45.91 -33.13
C ASP A 745 28.49 -44.90 -34.15
N TYR A 746 27.27 -45.11 -34.60
CA TYR A 746 26.58 -44.16 -35.48
C TYR A 746 26.45 -42.77 -34.82
N LEU A 747 25.95 -42.68 -33.59
CA LEU A 747 25.74 -41.45 -32.89
C LEU A 747 27.05 -40.70 -32.52
N ASN A 748 28.13 -41.45 -32.32
CA ASN A 748 29.42 -40.83 -32.01
C ASN A 748 30.14 -40.31 -33.29
N ASN A 749 29.84 -40.88 -34.45
CA ASN A 749 30.41 -40.45 -35.73
C ASN A 749 29.57 -39.43 -36.48
N ASP A 750 28.30 -39.23 -36.12
CA ASP A 750 27.39 -38.23 -36.70
C ASP A 750 27.64 -36.84 -36.11
N ALA A 751 27.07 -35.79 -36.75
CA ALA A 751 27.10 -34.45 -36.26
C ALA A 751 26.39 -34.34 -34.88
N ARG A 752 26.81 -33.36 -34.07
CA ARG A 752 26.14 -33.10 -32.78
C ARG A 752 24.66 -32.83 -33.01
N GLN A 753 23.81 -33.48 -32.23
CA GLN A 753 22.37 -33.48 -32.41
C GLN A 753 21.63 -33.57 -31.08
N ILE A 754 20.35 -33.27 -31.11
CA ILE A 754 19.47 -33.37 -29.96
C ILE A 754 18.49 -34.52 -30.18
N ILE A 755 18.42 -35.45 -29.24
CA ILE A 755 17.45 -36.55 -29.28
C ILE A 755 16.51 -36.47 -28.09
N VAL A 756 15.22 -36.41 -28.39
CA VAL A 756 14.15 -36.41 -27.41
C VAL A 756 13.34 -37.69 -27.52
N LEU A 757 13.38 -38.49 -26.44
CA LEU A 757 12.56 -39.68 -26.31
C LEU A 757 11.47 -39.48 -25.29
N GLU A 758 10.22 -39.42 -25.73
CA GLU A 758 9.09 -39.30 -24.85
C GLU A 758 8.52 -40.67 -24.47
N ASN A 759 8.04 -40.78 -23.20
CA ASN A 759 7.40 -41.96 -22.63
C ASN A 759 8.33 -43.15 -22.39
N LEU A 760 9.39 -42.92 -21.60
CA LEU A 760 10.34 -43.96 -21.17
C LEU A 760 9.65 -45.21 -20.58
N GLN A 761 8.50 -45.04 -19.94
CA GLN A 761 7.69 -46.14 -19.37
C GLN A 761 7.24 -47.18 -20.40
N ASN A 762 7.38 -46.92 -21.68
CA ASN A 762 7.05 -47.82 -22.75
C ASN A 762 8.25 -48.68 -23.19
N LEU A 763 9.45 -48.43 -22.67
CA LEU A 763 10.66 -49.23 -22.94
C LEU A 763 10.91 -50.37 -21.96
N PHE A 764 9.98 -50.60 -21.03
CA PHE A 764 10.03 -51.75 -20.14
C PHE A 764 8.66 -52.36 -19.88
N LEU A 765 8.65 -53.56 -19.39
CA LEU A 765 7.46 -54.24 -18.88
C LEU A 765 7.78 -54.81 -17.50
N LYS A 766 6.89 -54.68 -16.50
CA LYS A 766 7.10 -55.18 -15.13
C LYS A 766 7.00 -56.71 -15.06
N LYS A 767 7.97 -57.38 -15.72
CA LYS A 767 8.14 -58.83 -15.72
C LYS A 767 9.61 -59.21 -15.62
N VAL A 768 9.89 -60.49 -15.40
CA VAL A 768 11.26 -61.01 -15.40
C VAL A 768 11.90 -60.78 -16.76
N GLY A 769 13.10 -60.18 -16.82
CA GLY A 769 13.79 -59.85 -18.06
C GLY A 769 13.21 -58.64 -18.83
N GLY A 770 12.17 -57.95 -18.32
CA GLY A 770 11.49 -56.87 -19.00
C GLY A 770 12.24 -55.53 -19.02
N PHE A 771 13.45 -55.40 -18.46
CA PHE A 771 14.24 -54.15 -18.36
C PHE A 771 15.41 -54.09 -19.37
N THR A 772 15.57 -55.09 -20.27
CA THR A 772 16.69 -55.18 -21.18
C THR A 772 16.84 -53.95 -22.07
N CYS A 773 15.74 -53.46 -22.64
CA CYS A 773 15.73 -52.26 -23.50
C CYS A 773 16.14 -50.99 -22.77
N LEU A 774 15.74 -50.87 -21.49
CA LEU A 774 16.17 -49.72 -20.66
C LEU A 774 17.68 -49.73 -20.40
N LYS A 775 18.25 -50.91 -20.11
CA LYS A 775 19.70 -51.04 -19.89
C LYS A 775 20.48 -50.66 -21.14
N MET A 776 20.02 -51.12 -22.31
CA MET A 776 20.62 -50.75 -23.61
C MET A 776 20.53 -49.23 -23.84
N LEU A 777 19.35 -48.60 -23.57
CA LEU A 777 19.20 -47.16 -23.71
C LEU A 777 20.16 -46.39 -22.79
N PHE A 778 20.27 -46.77 -21.53
CA PHE A 778 21.16 -46.09 -20.59
C PHE A 778 22.63 -46.21 -20.97
N GLU A 779 23.05 -47.34 -21.55
CA GLU A 779 24.39 -47.51 -22.09
C GLU A 779 24.63 -46.62 -23.30
N ILE A 780 23.64 -46.49 -24.21
CA ILE A 780 23.70 -45.57 -25.34
C ILE A 780 23.84 -44.13 -24.84
N ILE A 781 23.00 -43.68 -23.90
CA ILE A 781 23.07 -42.35 -23.32
C ILE A 781 24.44 -42.07 -22.71
N SER A 782 24.96 -43.03 -21.90
CA SER A 782 26.24 -42.87 -21.21
C SER A 782 27.41 -42.73 -22.20
N LYS A 783 27.41 -43.48 -23.32
CA LYS A 783 28.50 -43.48 -24.28
C LYS A 783 28.41 -42.38 -25.35
N THR A 784 27.24 -41.76 -25.54
CA THR A 784 27.01 -40.76 -26.61
C THR A 784 26.71 -39.34 -26.10
N ASN A 785 26.72 -39.12 -24.80
CA ASN A 785 26.32 -37.84 -24.16
C ASN A 785 27.14 -36.61 -24.60
N LYS A 786 28.33 -36.78 -25.17
CA LYS A 786 29.14 -35.66 -25.69
C LYS A 786 28.65 -35.16 -27.05
N ASN A 787 28.13 -36.05 -27.88
CA ASN A 787 27.64 -35.75 -29.22
C ASN A 787 26.13 -35.56 -29.27
N VAL A 788 25.40 -36.20 -28.38
CA VAL A 788 23.94 -36.14 -28.32
C VAL A 788 23.49 -35.49 -27.05
N PHE A 789 22.68 -34.42 -27.16
CA PHE A 789 21.94 -33.89 -26.06
C PHE A 789 20.65 -34.70 -25.85
N TRP A 790 20.66 -35.52 -24.81
CA TRP A 790 19.56 -36.41 -24.50
C TRP A 790 18.52 -35.74 -23.62
N ILE A 791 17.27 -35.71 -24.07
CA ILE A 791 16.11 -35.35 -23.26
C ILE A 791 15.16 -36.54 -23.25
N ILE A 792 14.97 -37.12 -22.08
CA ILE A 792 14.08 -38.27 -21.90
C ILE A 792 12.86 -37.79 -21.09
N THR A 793 11.66 -38.33 -21.36
CA THR A 793 10.50 -38.10 -20.52
C THR A 793 9.94 -39.36 -19.91
N SER A 794 9.40 -39.28 -18.72
CA SER A 794 8.77 -40.40 -18.03
C SER A 794 7.56 -39.95 -17.21
N ASN A 795 6.59 -40.82 -16.97
CA ASN A 795 5.60 -40.56 -15.95
C ASN A 795 6.23 -40.70 -14.54
N LEU A 796 5.67 -39.99 -13.55
CA LEU A 796 6.19 -39.94 -12.19
C LEU A 796 6.32 -41.32 -11.54
N TYR A 797 5.29 -42.13 -11.65
CA TYR A 797 5.22 -43.46 -10.97
C TYR A 797 6.15 -44.47 -11.60
N ALA A 798 6.34 -44.42 -12.94
CA ALA A 798 7.36 -45.22 -13.59
C ALA A 798 8.77 -44.85 -13.16
N TRP A 799 9.07 -43.56 -13.12
CA TRP A 799 10.37 -43.06 -12.69
C TRP A 799 10.69 -43.43 -11.23
N GLU A 800 9.75 -43.22 -10.31
CA GLU A 800 9.92 -43.62 -8.92
C GLU A 800 10.06 -45.12 -8.72
N TYR A 801 9.34 -45.94 -9.53
CA TYR A 801 9.49 -47.37 -9.52
C TYR A 801 10.88 -47.78 -10.03
N LEU A 802 11.33 -47.22 -11.16
CA LEU A 802 12.65 -47.51 -11.72
C LEU A 802 13.78 -47.11 -10.77
N GLY A 803 13.66 -45.97 -10.07
CA GLY A 803 14.62 -45.55 -9.05
C GLY A 803 14.77 -46.52 -7.87
N LYS A 804 13.67 -47.26 -7.55
CA LYS A 804 13.73 -48.31 -6.49
C LYS A 804 14.32 -49.63 -7.00
N VAL A 805 14.31 -49.90 -8.32
CA VAL A 805 14.69 -51.20 -8.91
C VAL A 805 16.05 -51.16 -9.57
N MET A 806 16.49 -49.98 -10.10
CA MET A 806 17.65 -49.97 -11.02
C MET A 806 18.63 -48.78 -10.79
N ASP A 807 18.53 -47.97 -9.79
CA ASP A 807 19.39 -46.76 -9.60
C ASP A 807 19.54 -45.92 -10.89
N VAL A 808 18.41 -45.63 -11.54
CA VAL A 808 18.40 -44.96 -12.85
C VAL A 808 18.85 -43.51 -12.80
N SER A 809 18.92 -42.89 -11.61
CA SER A 809 19.33 -41.50 -11.38
C SER A 809 20.75 -41.23 -11.89
N ASP A 810 21.66 -42.16 -11.84
CA ASP A 810 23.09 -41.98 -12.19
C ASP A 810 23.35 -41.75 -13.69
N TYR A 811 22.36 -42.08 -14.51
CA TYR A 811 22.46 -41.88 -15.97
C TYR A 811 22.06 -40.50 -16.43
N PHE A 812 21.56 -39.64 -15.53
CA PHE A 812 21.07 -38.30 -15.85
C PHE A 812 21.75 -37.24 -15.01
N GLY A 813 22.36 -36.27 -15.68
CA GLY A 813 22.95 -35.08 -15.03
C GLY A 813 21.92 -34.10 -14.49
N TYR A 814 20.71 -34.11 -15.05
CA TYR A 814 19.62 -33.24 -14.69
C TYR A 814 18.32 -34.03 -14.56
N GLN A 815 17.63 -33.82 -13.42
CA GLN A 815 16.37 -34.51 -13.12
C GLN A 815 15.29 -33.43 -12.88
N VAL A 816 14.56 -33.08 -13.91
CA VAL A 816 13.53 -32.04 -13.89
C VAL A 816 12.19 -32.67 -13.52
N LYS A 817 11.78 -32.51 -12.26
CA LYS A 817 10.49 -32.98 -11.76
C LYS A 817 9.43 -31.89 -11.95
N LEU A 818 8.36 -32.18 -12.70
CA LEU A 818 7.18 -31.31 -12.72
C LEU A 818 6.36 -31.54 -11.46
N GLY A 819 6.69 -30.74 -10.42
CA GLY A 819 6.07 -30.84 -9.10
C GLY A 819 4.68 -30.21 -9.04
N GLN A 820 4.11 -30.22 -7.84
CA GLN A 820 2.82 -29.58 -7.55
C GLN A 820 2.92 -28.08 -7.80
N LEU A 821 1.91 -27.53 -8.45
CA LEU A 821 1.74 -26.07 -8.60
C LEU A 821 1.18 -25.48 -7.31
N ASP A 822 1.60 -24.27 -6.96
CA ASP A 822 0.96 -23.53 -5.90
C ASP A 822 -0.41 -23.00 -6.34
N ASN A 823 -1.22 -22.50 -5.38
CA ASN A 823 -2.57 -22.01 -5.69
C ASN A 823 -2.52 -20.84 -6.66
N GLN A 824 -1.55 -19.94 -6.53
CA GLN A 824 -1.44 -18.78 -7.39
C GLN A 824 -1.08 -19.17 -8.83
N GLN A 825 -0.16 -20.08 -9.02
CA GLN A 825 0.19 -20.63 -10.34
C GLN A 825 -1.01 -21.29 -11.02
N MET A 826 -1.83 -22.05 -10.25
CA MET A 826 -3.05 -22.68 -10.78
C MET A 826 -4.10 -21.64 -11.18
N ILE A 827 -4.29 -20.60 -10.36
CA ILE A 827 -5.13 -19.45 -10.68
C ILE A 827 -4.67 -18.78 -11.97
N ASP A 828 -3.38 -18.50 -12.09
CA ASP A 828 -2.81 -17.80 -13.26
C ASP A 828 -3.00 -18.60 -14.54
N ILE A 829 -2.76 -19.92 -14.52
CA ILE A 829 -2.93 -20.82 -15.68
C ILE A 829 -4.39 -20.82 -16.16
N ILE A 830 -5.35 -20.94 -15.25
CA ILE A 830 -6.75 -21.09 -15.61
C ILE A 830 -7.39 -19.73 -15.95
N LEU A 831 -7.19 -18.71 -15.09
CA LEU A 831 -7.80 -17.40 -15.30
C LEU A 831 -7.19 -16.67 -16.50
N ARG A 832 -5.94 -16.95 -16.88
CA ARG A 832 -5.36 -16.41 -18.12
C ARG A 832 -6.11 -16.90 -19.34
N ARG A 833 -6.43 -18.22 -19.40
CA ARG A 833 -7.27 -18.78 -20.47
C ARG A 833 -8.68 -18.23 -20.44
N HIS A 834 -9.26 -18.12 -19.24
CA HIS A 834 -10.61 -17.56 -19.07
C HIS A 834 -10.67 -16.11 -19.56
N ARG A 835 -9.70 -15.25 -19.20
CA ARG A 835 -9.65 -13.84 -19.66
C ARG A 835 -9.67 -13.69 -21.17
N ILE A 836 -8.94 -14.55 -21.89
CA ILE A 836 -8.89 -14.53 -23.35
C ILE A 836 -10.25 -14.89 -23.98
N SER A 837 -11.12 -15.62 -23.28
CA SER A 837 -12.48 -15.87 -23.75
C SER A 837 -13.35 -14.59 -23.80
N GLY A 838 -13.02 -13.61 -22.98
CA GLY A 838 -13.77 -12.36 -22.82
C GLY A 838 -15.05 -12.48 -22.01
N TYR A 839 -15.36 -13.64 -21.44
CA TYR A 839 -16.53 -13.81 -20.58
C TYR A 839 -16.25 -13.25 -19.16
N ASN A 840 -17.24 -12.65 -18.54
CA ASN A 840 -17.20 -12.29 -17.12
C ASN A 840 -17.34 -13.55 -16.27
N LEU A 841 -16.57 -13.65 -15.21
CA LEU A 841 -16.55 -14.81 -14.32
C LEU A 841 -17.36 -14.52 -13.06
N HIS A 842 -18.25 -15.47 -12.74
CA HIS A 842 -19.03 -15.41 -11.50
C HIS A 842 -18.97 -16.75 -10.77
N PHE A 843 -18.67 -16.74 -9.46
CA PHE A 843 -18.70 -17.93 -8.62
C PHE A 843 -19.98 -17.95 -7.82
N GLU A 844 -20.70 -19.08 -7.92
CA GLU A 844 -21.94 -19.27 -7.20
C GLU A 844 -21.70 -19.52 -5.73
N ARG A 845 -22.52 -18.94 -4.90
CA ARG A 845 -22.49 -19.12 -3.45
C ARG A 845 -23.27 -20.36 -3.04
N GLU A 846 -22.72 -21.19 -2.17
CA GLU A 846 -23.48 -22.26 -1.51
C GLU A 846 -24.58 -21.70 -0.60
N ASP A 847 -25.79 -22.24 -0.71
CA ASP A 847 -27.01 -21.78 0.01
C ASP A 847 -27.09 -22.28 1.47
N SER A 848 -25.97 -22.57 2.13
CA SER A 848 -25.99 -22.98 3.53
C SER A 848 -26.15 -21.79 4.49
N GLU A 849 -26.91 -21.95 5.60
CA GLU A 849 -27.14 -20.86 6.57
C GLU A 849 -25.86 -20.36 7.24
N LEU A 850 -24.85 -21.22 7.41
CA LEU A 850 -23.54 -20.89 7.98
C LEU A 850 -22.75 -19.98 7.02
N VAL A 851 -22.84 -20.23 5.73
CA VAL A 851 -22.20 -19.44 4.67
C VAL A 851 -22.87 -18.07 4.57
N LYS A 852 -24.22 -18.00 4.67
CA LYS A 852 -24.95 -16.71 4.69
C LYS A 852 -24.51 -15.79 5.82
N ARG A 853 -24.14 -16.31 6.99
CA ARG A 853 -23.62 -15.53 8.12
C ARG A 853 -22.20 -15.02 7.91
N LYS A 854 -21.31 -15.81 7.27
CA LYS A 854 -19.91 -15.45 6.99
C LYS A 854 -19.80 -14.23 6.05
N TYR A 855 -20.69 -14.14 5.06
CA TYR A 855 -20.62 -13.13 4.00
C TYR A 855 -21.55 -11.91 4.19
N LYS A 856 -22.36 -11.86 5.24
CA LYS A 856 -23.40 -10.83 5.47
C LYS A 856 -22.89 -9.39 5.56
N LYS A 857 -21.57 -9.18 5.79
CA LYS A 857 -20.93 -7.86 5.95
C LYS A 857 -19.95 -7.48 4.84
N LEU A 858 -19.78 -8.34 3.82
CA LEU A 858 -18.81 -8.14 2.76
C LEU A 858 -19.49 -7.53 1.51
N SER A 859 -18.74 -6.69 0.79
CA SER A 859 -19.14 -6.27 -0.55
C SER A 859 -19.15 -7.46 -1.51
N GLU A 860 -19.88 -7.36 -2.61
CA GLU A 860 -19.94 -8.43 -3.61
C GLU A 860 -18.56 -8.77 -4.19
N LYS A 861 -17.71 -7.76 -4.41
CA LYS A 861 -16.33 -7.93 -4.90
C LYS A 861 -15.46 -8.70 -3.90
N GLU A 862 -15.52 -8.36 -2.61
CA GLU A 862 -14.81 -9.10 -1.56
C GLU A 862 -15.29 -10.54 -1.44
N MET A 863 -16.59 -10.76 -1.57
CA MET A 863 -17.17 -12.10 -1.55
C MET A 863 -16.69 -12.93 -2.74
N GLN A 864 -16.69 -12.40 -3.96
CA GLN A 864 -16.20 -13.10 -5.15
C GLN A 864 -14.70 -13.45 -5.02
N ASN A 865 -13.88 -12.57 -4.48
CA ASN A 865 -12.46 -12.87 -4.25
C ASN A 865 -12.25 -14.04 -3.29
N ILE A 866 -13.03 -14.12 -2.22
CA ILE A 866 -12.98 -15.25 -1.28
C ILE A 866 -13.45 -16.54 -1.95
N LEU A 867 -14.52 -16.50 -2.74
CA LEU A 867 -15.04 -17.65 -3.46
C LEU A 867 -14.02 -18.17 -4.50
N ILE A 868 -13.27 -17.27 -5.16
CA ILE A 868 -12.16 -17.62 -6.06
C ILE A 868 -11.09 -18.37 -5.29
N GLU A 869 -10.61 -17.82 -4.16
CA GLU A 869 -9.57 -18.45 -3.35
C GLU A 869 -10.01 -19.83 -2.84
N ASP A 870 -11.23 -19.94 -2.32
CA ASP A 870 -11.78 -21.21 -1.82
C ASP A 870 -11.90 -22.23 -2.96
N TYR A 871 -12.46 -21.85 -4.12
CA TYR A 871 -12.57 -22.70 -5.29
C TYR A 871 -11.22 -23.24 -5.78
N PHE A 872 -10.23 -22.37 -5.94
CA PHE A 872 -8.91 -22.80 -6.42
C PHE A 872 -8.13 -23.59 -5.38
N SER A 873 -8.36 -23.34 -4.09
CA SER A 873 -7.80 -24.16 -3.02
C SER A 873 -8.32 -25.61 -3.12
N ASP A 874 -9.62 -25.79 -3.39
CA ASP A 874 -10.20 -27.09 -3.53
C ASP A 874 -9.79 -27.75 -4.86
N LEU A 875 -9.85 -27.01 -5.95
CA LEU A 875 -9.37 -27.49 -7.26
C LEU A 875 -7.93 -28.01 -7.19
N ASN A 876 -7.04 -27.26 -6.51
CA ASN A 876 -5.62 -27.64 -6.41
C ASN A 876 -5.40 -28.86 -5.49
N LYS A 877 -6.24 -29.11 -4.49
CA LYS A 877 -6.22 -30.34 -3.69
C LYS A 877 -6.45 -31.59 -4.56
N PHE A 878 -7.36 -31.48 -5.54
CA PHE A 878 -7.66 -32.57 -6.47
C PHE A 878 -6.65 -32.68 -7.59
N ALA A 879 -6.34 -31.56 -8.24
CA ALA A 879 -5.49 -31.59 -9.43
C ALA A 879 -4.01 -31.77 -9.08
N LYS A 880 -3.52 -31.16 -7.98
CA LYS A 880 -2.09 -31.14 -7.59
C LYS A 880 -1.21 -30.67 -8.76
N SER A 881 -0.40 -31.57 -9.34
CA SER A 881 0.47 -31.30 -10.51
C SER A 881 -0.21 -31.52 -11.87
N ASN A 882 -1.42 -32.09 -11.88
CA ASN A 882 -2.12 -32.47 -13.11
C ASN A 882 -2.97 -31.32 -13.66
N ILE A 883 -2.39 -30.54 -14.57
CA ILE A 883 -3.05 -29.40 -15.21
C ILE A 883 -4.24 -29.87 -16.04
N SER A 884 -4.11 -30.99 -16.77
CA SER A 884 -5.21 -31.53 -17.58
C SER A 884 -6.44 -31.85 -16.73
N LEU A 885 -6.25 -32.40 -15.54
CA LEU A 885 -7.32 -32.67 -14.59
C LEU A 885 -7.93 -31.37 -14.04
N ALA A 886 -7.12 -30.35 -13.75
CA ALA A 886 -7.59 -29.05 -13.32
C ALA A 886 -8.50 -28.40 -14.38
N LEU A 887 -8.10 -28.41 -15.65
CA LEU A 887 -8.90 -27.88 -16.77
C LEU A 887 -10.22 -28.64 -16.93
N LEU A 888 -10.21 -29.95 -16.74
CA LEU A 888 -11.40 -30.79 -16.84
C LEU A 888 -12.41 -30.47 -15.73
N TYR A 889 -11.93 -30.37 -14.47
CA TYR A 889 -12.80 -29.99 -13.34
C TYR A 889 -13.30 -28.55 -13.45
N TRP A 890 -12.50 -27.64 -14.00
CA TRP A 890 -12.93 -26.27 -14.30
C TRP A 890 -14.11 -26.26 -15.28
N MET A 891 -14.00 -26.93 -16.42
CA MET A 891 -15.08 -27.03 -17.38
C MET A 891 -16.34 -27.67 -16.78
N ARG A 892 -16.16 -28.71 -15.97
CA ARG A 892 -17.27 -29.40 -15.29
C ARG A 892 -17.98 -28.53 -14.27
N SER A 893 -17.26 -27.65 -13.59
CA SER A 893 -17.84 -26.74 -12.60
C SER A 893 -18.72 -25.65 -13.21
N THR A 894 -18.74 -25.53 -14.56
CA THR A 894 -19.60 -24.57 -15.24
C THR A 894 -21.07 -24.96 -15.09
N LYS A 895 -21.83 -24.07 -14.46
CA LYS A 895 -23.28 -24.26 -14.19
C LYS A 895 -24.13 -23.61 -15.26
N GLU A 896 -23.84 -22.34 -15.57
CA GLU A 896 -24.60 -21.52 -16.49
C GLU A 896 -23.68 -20.71 -17.40
N VAL A 897 -24.08 -20.55 -18.64
CA VAL A 897 -23.40 -19.76 -19.66
C VAL A 897 -24.38 -18.77 -20.24
N SER A 898 -24.12 -17.49 -20.14
CA SER A 898 -24.85 -16.42 -20.81
C SER A 898 -24.02 -15.85 -21.96
N SER A 899 -24.55 -14.84 -22.67
CA SER A 899 -23.84 -14.19 -23.79
C SER A 899 -22.49 -13.57 -23.39
N ASP A 900 -22.36 -13.13 -22.16
CA ASP A 900 -21.22 -12.35 -21.68
C ASP A 900 -20.65 -12.82 -20.33
N SER A 901 -21.25 -13.83 -19.71
CA SER A 901 -20.79 -14.32 -18.41
C SER A 901 -20.85 -15.85 -18.28
N ILE A 902 -19.96 -16.38 -17.45
CA ILE A 902 -19.91 -17.79 -17.07
C ILE A 902 -19.98 -17.90 -15.55
N THR A 903 -20.94 -18.72 -15.07
CA THR A 903 -21.10 -18.99 -13.65
C THR A 903 -20.57 -20.38 -13.31
N LEU A 904 -19.70 -20.43 -12.28
CA LEU A 904 -19.12 -21.67 -11.76
C LEU A 904 -19.75 -22.04 -10.42
N SER A 905 -20.00 -23.34 -10.24
CA SER A 905 -20.32 -23.93 -8.94
C SER A 905 -19.06 -24.38 -8.21
N SER A 906 -19.17 -24.72 -6.92
CA SER A 906 -18.09 -25.35 -6.15
C SER A 906 -17.60 -26.65 -6.81
N VAL A 907 -16.33 -27.00 -6.54
CA VAL A 907 -15.75 -28.26 -7.04
C VAL A 907 -16.45 -29.43 -6.34
N ASN A 908 -17.31 -30.14 -7.07
CA ASN A 908 -18.00 -31.30 -6.53
C ASN A 908 -17.06 -32.53 -6.47
N GLU A 909 -16.81 -33.03 -5.27
CA GLU A 909 -16.09 -34.28 -5.05
C GLU A 909 -16.92 -35.46 -5.55
N VAL A 910 -16.24 -36.38 -6.23
CA VAL A 910 -16.81 -37.70 -6.53
C VAL A 910 -16.77 -38.52 -5.26
N THR A 911 -17.89 -39.03 -4.83
CA THR A 911 -17.96 -40.05 -3.75
C THR A 911 -17.22 -41.30 -4.21
N THR A 912 -16.13 -41.63 -3.55
CA THR A 912 -15.22 -42.75 -3.94
C THR A 912 -15.52 -44.06 -3.21
N SER A 913 -16.66 -44.13 -2.54
CA SER A 913 -17.09 -45.33 -1.77
C SER A 913 -17.13 -46.62 -2.61
N PHE A 914 -17.37 -46.54 -3.89
CA PHE A 914 -17.33 -47.68 -4.82
C PHE A 914 -15.90 -48.23 -5.04
N LEU A 915 -14.85 -47.46 -4.89
CA LEU A 915 -13.46 -47.90 -5.02
C LEU A 915 -13.02 -48.78 -3.84
N ASP A 916 -13.65 -48.67 -2.69
CA ASP A 916 -13.30 -49.45 -1.50
C ASP A 916 -13.68 -50.93 -1.63
N VAL A 917 -14.55 -51.27 -2.57
CA VAL A 917 -15.06 -52.64 -2.79
C VAL A 917 -14.27 -53.40 -3.88
N ILE A 918 -13.29 -52.76 -4.53
CA ILE A 918 -12.48 -53.34 -5.60
C ILE A 918 -11.55 -54.42 -5.00
N ASN A 919 -11.53 -55.62 -5.63
CA ASN A 919 -10.67 -56.73 -5.20
C ASN A 919 -9.17 -56.45 -5.50
N GLN A 920 -8.29 -57.18 -4.83
CA GLN A 920 -6.85 -56.97 -4.92
C GLN A 920 -6.30 -57.15 -6.35
N GLU A 921 -6.84 -58.06 -7.15
CA GLU A 921 -6.42 -58.28 -8.53
C GLU A 921 -6.71 -57.05 -9.41
N LYS A 922 -7.91 -56.48 -9.32
CA LYS A 922 -8.28 -55.25 -10.01
C LYS A 922 -7.42 -54.07 -9.55
N ILE A 923 -7.14 -53.95 -8.24
CA ILE A 923 -6.26 -52.90 -7.70
C ILE A 923 -4.86 -53.02 -8.29
N PHE A 924 -4.31 -54.22 -8.40
CA PHE A 924 -3.00 -54.39 -8.99
C PHE A 924 -3.00 -54.12 -10.50
N VAL A 925 -4.05 -54.43 -11.24
CA VAL A 925 -4.22 -54.04 -12.64
C VAL A 925 -4.26 -52.50 -12.75
N LEU A 926 -4.97 -51.79 -11.89
CA LEU A 926 -4.97 -50.33 -11.88
C LEU A 926 -3.56 -49.75 -11.60
N TYR A 927 -2.80 -50.34 -10.69
CA TYR A 927 -1.41 -49.97 -10.47
C TYR A 927 -0.54 -50.18 -11.71
N LEU A 928 -0.69 -51.27 -12.45
CA LEU A 928 0.06 -51.52 -13.67
C LEU A 928 -0.32 -50.52 -14.77
N LEU A 929 -1.60 -50.19 -14.88
CA LEU A 929 -2.05 -49.17 -15.84
C LEU A 929 -1.52 -47.79 -15.51
N LEU A 930 -1.40 -47.46 -14.21
CA LEU A 930 -0.79 -46.22 -13.75
C LEU A 930 0.73 -46.19 -14.05
N LEU A 931 1.42 -47.28 -13.77
CA LEU A 931 2.87 -47.43 -13.98
C LEU A 931 3.27 -47.29 -15.42
N HIS A 932 2.54 -47.94 -16.30
CA HIS A 932 2.86 -48.06 -17.72
C HIS A 932 2.10 -47.05 -18.63
N ASP A 933 1.23 -46.25 -18.06
CA ASP A 933 0.40 -45.28 -18.77
C ASP A 933 -0.50 -45.94 -19.86
N GLY A 934 -0.96 -47.14 -19.57
CA GLY A 934 -1.77 -47.95 -20.43
C GLY A 934 -1.10 -49.27 -20.85
N LEU A 935 -1.85 -50.33 -20.98
CA LEU A 935 -1.44 -51.65 -21.35
C LEU A 935 -2.47 -52.36 -22.24
N SER A 936 -2.00 -53.19 -23.14
CA SER A 936 -2.87 -54.11 -23.90
C SER A 936 -3.24 -55.36 -23.06
N GLU A 937 -4.24 -56.10 -23.49
CA GLU A 937 -4.61 -57.41 -22.89
C GLU A 937 -3.40 -58.35 -22.80
N ASP A 938 -2.61 -58.40 -23.89
CA ASP A 938 -1.40 -59.24 -23.94
C ASP A 938 -0.30 -58.79 -22.99
N ASP A 939 -0.11 -57.46 -22.81
CA ASP A 939 0.89 -56.94 -21.89
C ASP A 939 0.55 -57.31 -20.45
N VAL A 940 -0.72 -57.14 -20.07
CA VAL A 940 -1.20 -57.51 -18.72
C VAL A 940 -1.06 -59.00 -18.48
N ALA A 941 -1.41 -59.84 -19.49
CA ALA A 941 -1.27 -61.29 -19.43
C ALA A 941 0.20 -61.70 -19.23
N LEU A 942 1.12 -61.06 -19.94
CA LEU A 942 2.57 -61.28 -19.81
C LEU A 942 3.09 -60.94 -18.42
N ILE A 943 2.59 -59.87 -17.80
CA ILE A 943 2.99 -59.47 -16.46
C ILE A 943 2.50 -60.45 -15.39
N TYR A 944 1.24 -60.91 -15.50
CA TYR A 944 0.63 -61.86 -14.59
C TYR A 944 1.04 -63.28 -14.80
N ASN A 945 1.69 -63.58 -15.94
CA ASN A 945 1.95 -64.96 -16.40
C ASN A 945 0.66 -65.82 -16.47
N LYS A 946 -0.42 -65.18 -16.99
CA LYS A 946 -1.76 -65.77 -17.21
C LYS A 946 -2.16 -65.75 -18.68
N SER A 947 -3.24 -66.42 -19.02
CA SER A 947 -3.75 -66.34 -20.39
C SER A 947 -4.35 -64.97 -20.72
N PRO A 948 -4.24 -64.46 -21.98
CA PRO A 948 -4.88 -63.20 -22.38
C PRO A 948 -6.39 -63.18 -22.10
N ASN A 949 -7.09 -64.29 -22.24
CA ASN A 949 -8.53 -64.39 -22.02
C ASN A 949 -8.92 -64.16 -20.54
N GLU A 950 -8.11 -64.61 -19.59
CA GLU A 950 -8.35 -64.39 -18.16
C GLU A 950 -8.21 -62.91 -17.83
N MET A 951 -7.14 -62.27 -18.34
CA MET A 951 -6.87 -60.86 -18.06
C MET A 951 -7.89 -59.94 -18.79
N ARG A 952 -8.36 -60.34 -19.98
CA ARG A 952 -9.40 -59.64 -20.69
C ARG A 952 -10.70 -59.51 -19.86
N LEU A 953 -11.06 -60.56 -19.13
CA LEU A 953 -12.27 -60.55 -18.30
C LEU A 953 -12.10 -59.48 -17.16
N VAL A 954 -10.92 -59.43 -16.53
CA VAL A 954 -10.67 -58.43 -15.49
C VAL A 954 -10.66 -56.99 -16.07
N LEU A 955 -10.05 -56.82 -17.23
CA LEU A 955 -10.04 -55.50 -17.91
C LEU A 955 -11.42 -55.07 -18.38
N LEU A 956 -12.21 -55.99 -18.96
CA LEU A 956 -13.60 -55.68 -19.35
C LEU A 956 -14.49 -55.31 -18.15
N THR A 957 -14.36 -56.00 -17.03
CA THR A 957 -15.14 -55.62 -15.83
C THR A 957 -14.74 -54.22 -15.32
N LEU A 958 -13.50 -53.81 -15.35
CA LEU A 958 -13.06 -52.43 -15.03
C LEU A 958 -13.51 -51.42 -16.08
N TYR A 959 -13.57 -51.84 -17.36
CA TYR A 959 -14.07 -51.02 -18.47
C TYR A 959 -15.59 -50.79 -18.35
N ASP A 960 -16.37 -51.86 -18.11
CA ASP A 960 -17.84 -51.78 -17.93
C ASP A 960 -18.21 -50.95 -16.68
N ASP A 961 -17.36 -51.01 -15.63
CA ASP A 961 -17.49 -50.14 -14.44
C ASP A 961 -17.10 -48.68 -14.73
N GLY A 962 -16.60 -48.31 -15.95
CA GLY A 962 -16.15 -46.96 -16.32
C GLY A 962 -14.88 -46.51 -15.62
N ILE A 963 -14.17 -47.37 -14.87
CA ILE A 963 -12.92 -47.06 -14.14
C ILE A 963 -11.77 -46.92 -15.10
N ILE A 964 -11.75 -47.71 -16.16
CA ILE A 964 -10.77 -47.63 -17.26
C ILE A 964 -11.46 -47.39 -18.58
N ILE A 965 -10.77 -46.78 -19.52
CA ILE A 965 -11.27 -46.59 -20.89
C ILE A 965 -10.31 -47.29 -21.89
N LYS A 966 -10.84 -47.65 -23.06
CA LYS A 966 -10.02 -48.20 -24.14
C LYS A 966 -9.74 -47.13 -25.18
N ARG A 967 -8.47 -46.90 -25.49
CA ARG A 967 -8.01 -46.03 -26.57
C ARG A 967 -7.16 -46.86 -27.52
N GLU A 968 -7.58 -46.97 -28.77
CA GLU A 968 -6.97 -47.92 -29.72
C GLU A 968 -6.96 -49.32 -29.10
N ASP A 969 -5.78 -49.96 -28.93
CA ASP A 969 -5.62 -51.27 -28.33
C ASP A 969 -5.17 -51.24 -26.84
N LEU A 970 -5.09 -50.06 -26.24
CA LEU A 970 -4.62 -49.90 -24.86
C LEU A 970 -5.75 -49.58 -23.91
N PHE A 971 -5.79 -50.26 -22.76
CA PHE A 971 -6.59 -49.87 -21.60
C PHE A 971 -5.83 -48.84 -20.78
N ILE A 972 -6.45 -47.71 -20.49
CA ILE A 972 -5.91 -46.62 -19.67
C ILE A 972 -6.86 -46.27 -18.54
N ILE A 973 -6.35 -45.75 -17.46
CA ILE A 973 -7.15 -45.20 -16.38
C ILE A 973 -8.02 -44.06 -16.91
N ASN A 974 -9.30 -44.06 -16.52
CA ASN A 974 -10.19 -42.96 -16.87
C ASN A 974 -9.64 -41.66 -16.31
N PRO A 975 -9.36 -40.62 -17.13
CA PRO A 975 -8.77 -39.36 -16.67
C PRO A 975 -9.57 -38.68 -15.57
N LEU A 976 -10.90 -38.82 -15.58
CA LEU A 976 -11.78 -38.23 -14.55
C LEU A 976 -11.61 -38.89 -13.17
N LEU A 977 -11.23 -40.17 -13.13
CA LEU A 977 -11.02 -40.93 -11.90
C LEU A 977 -9.54 -41.06 -11.52
N TYR A 978 -8.64 -40.42 -12.27
CA TYR A 978 -7.20 -40.54 -12.09
C TYR A 978 -6.75 -40.25 -10.67
N ARG A 979 -7.22 -39.17 -10.07
CA ARG A 979 -6.84 -38.76 -8.70
C ARG A 979 -7.39 -39.72 -7.65
N GLN A 980 -8.60 -40.19 -7.79
CA GLN A 980 -9.24 -41.14 -6.88
C GLN A 980 -8.54 -42.48 -6.88
N ILE A 981 -8.10 -42.95 -8.06
CA ILE A 981 -7.30 -44.19 -8.19
C ILE A 981 -5.92 -44.04 -7.53
N ILE A 982 -5.28 -42.87 -7.67
CA ILE A 982 -4.04 -42.60 -6.94
C ILE A 982 -4.28 -42.65 -5.44
N PHE A 983 -5.33 -42.01 -4.92
CA PHE A 983 -5.68 -42.07 -3.48
C PHE A 983 -5.96 -43.50 -3.01
N LEU A 984 -6.68 -44.32 -3.83
CA LEU A 984 -6.89 -45.72 -3.53
C LEU A 984 -5.54 -46.48 -3.42
N LEU A 985 -4.64 -46.33 -4.38
CA LEU A 985 -3.35 -47.02 -4.40
C LEU A 985 -2.47 -46.54 -3.25
N GLN A 986 -2.50 -45.27 -2.86
CA GLN A 986 -1.80 -44.71 -1.69
C GLN A 986 -2.38 -45.26 -0.39
N SER A 987 -3.72 -45.32 -0.26
CA SER A 987 -4.38 -45.88 0.94
C SER A 987 -4.08 -47.36 1.19
N LYS A 988 -3.76 -48.08 0.09
CA LYS A 988 -3.30 -49.51 0.14
C LYS A 988 -1.79 -49.66 0.21
N ASN A 989 -1.02 -48.54 0.39
CA ASN A 989 0.46 -48.53 0.41
C ASN A 989 1.13 -49.17 -0.79
N ILE A 990 0.51 -49.11 -1.98
CA ILE A 990 1.07 -49.64 -3.25
C ILE A 990 1.99 -48.61 -3.89
N ILE A 991 1.60 -47.33 -3.78
CA ILE A 991 2.41 -46.18 -4.19
C ILE A 991 2.56 -45.21 -3.03
N HIS A 992 3.61 -44.38 -3.04
CA HIS A 992 3.91 -43.45 -1.97
C HIS A 992 3.78 -41.98 -2.41
#